data_e069843a8eece8550d42d6775c90527d
#
_entry.id   e069843a8eece8550d42d6775c90527d
#
_cell.length_a   1.000
_cell.length_b   1.000
_cell.length_c   1.000
_cell.angle_alpha   90.00
_cell.angle_beta   90.00
_cell.angle_gamma   90.00
#
_symmetry.space_group_name_H-M   'P 1'
#
loop_
_entity.id
_entity.type
_entity.pdbx_description
1 polymer ?
#
loop_
_entity_poly.entity_id
_entity_poly.type
_entity_poly.pdbx_seq_one_letter_code
_entity_poly.pdbx_strand_id
1 'polypeptide(L)'
;MHGVYINSIGKFLPGNPIANDEMEDYLGKVNGRPSKVKHRILKSNGIQQRYYALDRQQQTTYSNSQMAASAVRDALANANLEPSAIDLLSAATSWSDLLVPGFASMVHGELAELSPLEISSSQGVCCAGVTALKYAASQVKLGEKRAAIAVASELPSRLFKHTHFEAEASVKAGKSLGFDTEFLRWMLSDGAGAFLVQNHPNASGISLKIEWIELISHANAYPVCMYAGTEDDSAQKSWMDYPSYLQAAEAGAINLRQNIRLLDNVIKLGVEGWLKLIELGRVQPDDIDWLLCHYSSHFFRGQIVELLEKAGCMIPEDKWFTNLYTRGNTGCASIYLMLEELFHSGNLQPGQKIFCFVPESGRFTTAYMMLSVVGSQEAEGRRQEAEAKEAGEAEGAELIRNLQRFNASAQSLNQNSSPQSPTPMLQPSNDLTQNLELSGNAAQNATQNSLPLPTPHSPLPTPEEPISAYLLRQLALVWLEFEREIRSVPIVRKLHRGEFTVDDYKAMLRNLRPQVVEGARWIARAASNMTDFRLRSTFIGHAQDEHRDYQMLESNYVSIGGALEEIVNAEKNIGSEALSAFIFHQASRENPVDLLGSMFIIEGLGNNLAGQWAAKIQQTLGLKDEQVSFLGYHSANDEAHLGKLNELINAEWMTTEIAQRIVKTAQVTARLYLLQLEEIR
;
A
#
# COMPACT_ATOMS: atom_id res chain seq x y z
N MET A 1 -2.84 -4.10 28.31
CA MET A 1 -2.65 -3.07 27.27
C MET A 1 -3.82 -2.11 27.37
N HIS A 2 -3.53 -0.82 27.39
CA HIS A 2 -4.56 0.22 27.51
C HIS A 2 -5.33 0.43 26.20
N GLY A 3 -6.55 0.94 26.29
CA GLY A 3 -7.24 1.55 25.14
C GLY A 3 -6.46 2.79 24.68
N VAL A 4 -6.59 3.16 23.40
CA VAL A 4 -5.94 4.36 22.86
C VAL A 4 -6.97 5.19 22.13
N TYR A 5 -7.02 6.48 22.43
CA TYR A 5 -8.07 7.37 21.95
C TYR A 5 -7.48 8.66 21.41
N ILE A 6 -7.98 9.11 20.29
CA ILE A 6 -7.79 10.47 19.77
C ILE A 6 -8.87 11.33 20.43
N ASN A 7 -8.47 12.18 21.34
CA ASN A 7 -9.38 12.98 22.19
C ASN A 7 -9.56 14.40 21.68
N SER A 8 -8.63 14.90 20.91
CA SER A 8 -8.69 16.21 20.28
C SER A 8 -7.95 16.21 18.96
N ILE A 9 -8.41 17.03 18.06
CA ILE A 9 -7.80 17.23 16.74
C ILE A 9 -7.68 18.73 16.51
N GLY A 10 -6.48 19.16 16.08
CA GLY A 10 -6.20 20.53 15.68
C GLY A 10 -5.70 20.60 14.25
N LYS A 11 -5.85 21.78 13.64
CA LYS A 11 -5.39 22.06 12.28
C LYS A 11 -4.69 23.40 12.17
N PHE A 12 -3.92 23.54 11.10
CA PHE A 12 -3.43 24.84 10.63
C PHE A 12 -3.39 24.87 9.12
N LEU A 13 -4.05 25.84 8.52
CA LEU A 13 -4.02 26.13 7.09
C LEU A 13 -3.49 27.58 6.90
N PRO A 14 -2.38 27.78 6.18
CA PRO A 14 -1.75 29.10 6.09
C PRO A 14 -2.55 30.05 5.21
N GLY A 15 -2.90 31.19 5.75
CA GLY A 15 -3.58 32.29 5.03
C GLY A 15 -4.99 31.98 4.55
N ASN A 16 -5.37 32.58 3.43
CA ASN A 16 -6.67 32.37 2.79
C ASN A 16 -6.58 31.25 1.72
N PRO A 17 -7.68 30.57 1.40
CA PRO A 17 -7.71 29.64 0.29
C PRO A 17 -7.39 30.33 -1.04
N ILE A 18 -6.58 29.67 -1.86
CA ILE A 18 -6.09 30.16 -3.15
C ILE A 18 -6.81 29.37 -4.25
N ALA A 19 -7.49 30.10 -5.14
CA ALA A 19 -8.18 29.53 -6.28
C ALA A 19 -7.21 29.11 -7.41
N ASN A 20 -7.70 28.27 -8.33
CA ASN A 20 -6.89 27.69 -9.40
C ASN A 20 -6.23 28.74 -10.34
N ASP A 21 -6.89 29.87 -10.58
CA ASP A 21 -6.39 30.97 -11.41
C ASP A 21 -5.29 31.78 -10.72
N GLU A 22 -5.31 31.85 -9.38
CA GLU A 22 -4.35 32.61 -8.59
C GLU A 22 -3.01 31.89 -8.36
N MET A 23 -2.93 30.58 -8.60
CA MET A 23 -1.76 29.76 -8.24
C MET A 23 -0.43 30.31 -8.79
N GLU A 24 -0.43 30.79 -10.04
CA GLU A 24 0.77 31.33 -10.66
C GLU A 24 1.18 32.70 -10.12
N ASP A 25 0.31 33.41 -9.39
CA ASP A 25 0.66 34.63 -8.68
C ASP A 25 1.53 34.34 -7.45
N TYR A 26 1.34 33.15 -6.85
CA TYR A 26 2.11 32.69 -5.69
C TYR A 26 3.35 31.89 -6.08
N LEU A 27 3.23 30.93 -7.02
CA LEU A 27 4.32 30.05 -7.42
C LEU A 27 5.23 30.65 -8.51
N GLY A 28 4.79 31.72 -9.17
CA GLY A 28 5.44 32.32 -10.30
C GLY A 28 5.26 31.54 -11.60
N LYS A 29 5.65 32.17 -12.71
CA LYS A 29 5.59 31.58 -14.07
C LYS A 29 7.01 31.28 -14.54
N VAL A 30 7.29 29.99 -14.79
CA VAL A 30 8.62 29.53 -15.25
C VAL A 30 8.97 30.21 -16.58
N ASN A 31 10.13 30.85 -16.63
CA ASN A 31 10.55 31.71 -17.76
C ASN A 31 9.49 32.77 -18.16
N GLY A 32 8.71 33.25 -17.19
CA GLY A 32 7.67 34.29 -17.41
C GLY A 32 6.46 33.78 -18.22
N ARG A 33 6.33 32.49 -18.49
CA ARG A 33 5.27 31.88 -19.31
C ARG A 33 4.28 31.08 -18.50
N PRO A 34 2.97 31.19 -18.76
CA PRO A 34 1.98 30.33 -18.08
C PRO A 34 2.16 28.84 -18.48
N SER A 35 1.82 27.94 -17.56
CA SER A 35 1.85 26.50 -17.83
C SER A 35 0.81 26.10 -18.89
N LYS A 36 1.24 25.31 -19.86
CA LYS A 36 0.36 24.78 -20.93
C LYS A 36 -0.50 23.61 -20.46
N VAL A 37 -0.12 22.93 -19.38
CA VAL A 37 -0.78 21.71 -18.90
C VAL A 37 -1.58 21.91 -17.61
N LYS A 38 -1.43 23.06 -16.94
CA LYS A 38 -2.13 23.41 -15.69
C LYS A 38 -3.62 23.10 -15.75
N HIS A 39 -4.33 23.61 -16.76
CA HIS A 39 -5.77 23.41 -16.90
C HIS A 39 -6.15 21.92 -16.98
N ARG A 40 -5.38 21.13 -17.75
CA ARG A 40 -5.62 19.69 -17.88
C ARG A 40 -5.44 18.97 -16.56
N ILE A 41 -4.37 19.27 -15.82
CA ILE A 41 -4.07 18.65 -14.51
C ILE A 41 -5.15 19.04 -13.50
N LEU A 42 -5.53 20.31 -13.42
CA LEU A 42 -6.56 20.79 -12.50
C LEU A 42 -7.92 20.20 -12.78
N LYS A 43 -8.28 20.03 -14.08
CA LYS A 43 -9.52 19.35 -14.46
C LYS A 43 -9.52 17.89 -14.02
N SER A 44 -8.39 17.21 -14.11
CA SER A 44 -8.26 15.78 -13.73
C SER A 44 -8.25 15.57 -12.23
N ASN A 45 -7.57 16.44 -11.46
CA ASN A 45 -7.47 16.27 -10.00
C ASN A 45 -8.69 16.77 -9.22
N GLY A 46 -9.54 17.60 -9.84
CA GLY A 46 -10.77 18.13 -9.26
C GLY A 46 -10.57 19.18 -8.15
N ILE A 47 -9.34 19.54 -7.79
CA ILE A 47 -9.03 20.48 -6.72
C ILE A 47 -9.41 21.89 -7.16
N GLN A 48 -10.20 22.59 -6.37
CA GLN A 48 -10.70 23.93 -6.62
C GLN A 48 -9.91 24.97 -5.85
N GLN A 49 -9.51 24.65 -4.62
CA GLN A 49 -8.80 25.55 -3.71
C GLN A 49 -7.66 24.79 -3.01
N ARG A 50 -6.67 25.55 -2.58
CA ARG A 50 -5.53 25.08 -1.79
C ARG A 50 -4.97 26.19 -0.92
N TYR A 51 -3.95 25.90 -0.13
CA TYR A 51 -3.31 26.83 0.77
C TYR A 51 -1.81 26.86 0.51
N TYR A 52 -1.19 28.03 0.57
CA TYR A 52 0.25 28.21 0.46
C TYR A 52 0.76 29.13 1.58
N ALA A 53 1.80 28.68 2.28
CA ALA A 53 2.57 29.50 3.20
C ALA A 53 3.58 30.38 2.42
N LEU A 54 3.13 30.95 1.33
CA LEU A 54 3.84 31.92 0.49
C LEU A 54 3.00 33.16 0.30
N ASP A 55 3.65 34.31 0.22
CA ASP A 55 3.01 35.53 -0.30
C ASP A 55 3.14 35.59 -1.83
N ARG A 56 2.56 36.64 -2.45
CA ARG A 56 2.64 36.88 -3.92
C ARG A 56 4.04 37.28 -4.37
N GLN A 57 4.95 37.61 -3.46
CA GLN A 57 6.38 37.86 -3.72
C GLN A 57 7.20 36.57 -3.53
N GLN A 58 6.55 35.43 -3.32
CA GLN A 58 7.14 34.11 -3.08
C GLN A 58 8.01 34.05 -1.81
N GLN A 59 7.77 34.93 -0.84
CA GLN A 59 8.39 34.84 0.47
C GLN A 59 7.61 33.84 1.31
N THR A 60 8.33 33.00 2.04
CA THR A 60 7.74 32.02 2.95
C THR A 60 7.18 32.76 4.18
N THR A 61 5.88 32.59 4.45
CA THR A 61 5.17 33.27 5.57
C THR A 61 5.22 32.47 6.86
N TYR A 62 5.31 31.13 6.77
CA TYR A 62 5.48 30.21 7.90
C TYR A 62 6.48 29.13 7.51
N SER A 63 7.34 28.73 8.45
CA SER A 63 8.11 27.49 8.31
C SER A 63 7.19 26.27 8.47
N ASN A 64 7.63 25.09 8.04
CA ASN A 64 6.87 23.85 8.20
C ASN A 64 6.69 23.51 9.69
N SER A 65 7.74 23.73 10.51
CA SER A 65 7.69 23.55 11.95
C SER A 65 6.72 24.52 12.66
N GLN A 66 6.62 25.77 12.21
CA GLN A 66 5.64 26.74 12.72
C GLN A 66 4.21 26.35 12.41
N MET A 67 3.94 25.82 11.22
CA MET A 67 2.61 25.31 10.87
C MET A 67 2.24 24.11 11.74
N ALA A 68 3.17 23.16 11.92
CA ALA A 68 2.99 22.00 12.80
C ALA A 68 2.71 22.43 14.25
N ALA A 69 3.51 23.36 14.79
CA ALA A 69 3.31 23.89 16.14
C ALA A 69 1.96 24.59 16.31
N SER A 70 1.49 25.29 15.29
CA SER A 70 0.18 25.93 15.31
C SER A 70 -0.97 24.90 15.36
N ALA A 71 -0.86 23.80 14.62
CA ALA A 71 -1.83 22.70 14.69
C ALA A 71 -1.82 21.99 16.06
N VAL A 72 -0.64 21.86 16.68
CA VAL A 72 -0.50 21.31 18.05
C VAL A 72 -1.20 22.22 19.06
N ARG A 73 -0.98 23.54 19.00
CA ARG A 73 -1.67 24.51 19.88
C ARG A 73 -3.18 24.45 19.73
N ASP A 74 -3.68 24.33 18.49
CA ASP A 74 -5.10 24.20 18.22
C ASP A 74 -5.67 22.91 18.84
N ALA A 75 -4.97 21.78 18.73
CA ALA A 75 -5.38 20.53 19.36
C ALA A 75 -5.40 20.62 20.90
N LEU A 76 -4.39 21.26 21.51
CA LEU A 76 -4.34 21.46 22.96
C LEU A 76 -5.44 22.40 23.46
N ALA A 77 -5.70 23.49 22.72
CA ALA A 77 -6.78 24.43 23.05
C ALA A 77 -8.16 23.76 22.98
N ASN A 78 -8.41 22.94 21.96
CA ASN A 78 -9.64 22.18 21.79
C ASN A 78 -9.86 21.13 22.90
N ALA A 79 -8.77 20.59 23.48
CA ALA A 79 -8.80 19.63 24.58
C ALA A 79 -8.90 20.28 25.96
N ASN A 80 -8.68 21.60 26.06
CA ASN A 80 -8.47 22.31 27.33
C ASN A 80 -7.42 21.62 28.24
N LEU A 81 -6.33 21.15 27.60
CA LEU A 81 -5.24 20.42 28.26
C LEU A 81 -4.02 21.31 28.43
N GLU A 82 -3.44 21.30 29.64
CA GLU A 82 -2.20 22.02 29.92
C GLU A 82 -1.04 21.39 29.11
N PRO A 83 -0.20 22.21 28.44
CA PRO A 83 0.93 21.73 27.64
C PRO A 83 1.89 20.81 28.39
N SER A 84 2.07 21.03 29.70
CA SER A 84 2.94 20.24 30.60
C SER A 84 2.50 18.79 30.78
N ALA A 85 1.25 18.45 30.38
CA ALA A 85 0.72 17.08 30.43
C ALA A 85 1.19 16.19 29.28
N ILE A 86 1.83 16.76 28.25
CA ILE A 86 2.30 16.01 27.07
C ILE A 86 3.64 15.34 27.36
N ASP A 87 3.70 14.03 27.14
CA ASP A 87 4.87 13.18 27.41
C ASP A 87 5.67 12.84 26.13
N LEU A 88 5.05 13.00 24.94
CA LEU A 88 5.64 12.62 23.64
C LEU A 88 5.14 13.53 22.52
N LEU A 89 6.05 13.95 21.64
CA LEU A 89 5.76 14.60 20.37
C LEU A 89 6.29 13.76 19.21
N SER A 90 5.40 13.17 18.40
CA SER A 90 5.72 12.43 17.17
C SER A 90 5.33 13.27 15.97
N ALA A 91 6.30 13.72 15.17
CA ALA A 91 6.09 14.63 14.06
C ALA A 91 6.46 14.01 12.72
N ALA A 92 5.67 14.27 11.67
CA ALA A 92 5.86 13.75 10.34
C ALA A 92 5.83 14.84 9.28
N THR A 93 6.66 14.67 8.24
CA THR A 93 6.67 15.49 7.03
C THR A 93 7.36 14.75 5.89
N SER A 94 7.05 15.12 4.64
CA SER A 94 7.82 14.70 3.48
C SER A 94 9.14 15.45 3.37
N TRP A 95 9.13 16.75 3.68
CA TRP A 95 10.29 17.62 3.55
C TRP A 95 10.42 18.57 4.73
N SER A 96 11.39 18.33 5.59
CA SER A 96 11.68 19.17 6.75
C SER A 96 12.22 20.54 6.34
N ASP A 97 12.16 21.52 7.26
CA ASP A 97 12.78 22.84 7.07
C ASP A 97 14.29 22.77 6.91
N LEU A 98 14.92 21.85 7.63
CA LEU A 98 16.35 21.59 7.64
C LEU A 98 16.64 20.12 7.39
N LEU A 99 17.82 19.81 6.84
CA LEU A 99 18.30 18.43 6.74
C LEU A 99 18.61 17.86 8.11
N VAL A 100 19.13 18.66 9.02
CA VAL A 100 19.39 18.35 10.44
C VAL A 100 19.16 19.64 11.24
N PRO A 101 18.61 19.56 12.46
CA PRO A 101 18.10 18.37 13.15
C PRO A 101 16.80 17.84 12.56
N GLY A 102 16.28 16.71 13.10
CA GLY A 102 15.03 16.09 12.65
C GLY A 102 13.80 16.99 12.89
N PHE A 103 12.72 16.74 12.12
CA PHE A 103 11.54 17.59 12.10
C PHE A 103 10.86 17.77 13.47
N ALA A 104 10.74 16.70 14.28
CA ALA A 104 10.15 16.80 15.61
C ALA A 104 10.95 17.75 16.55
N SER A 105 12.28 17.79 16.40
CA SER A 105 13.12 18.74 17.14
C SER A 105 12.82 20.19 16.75
N MET A 106 12.60 20.44 15.44
CA MET A 106 12.21 21.76 14.95
C MET A 106 10.84 22.18 15.47
N VAL A 107 9.87 21.26 15.45
CA VAL A 107 8.50 21.51 15.95
C VAL A 107 8.52 21.76 17.46
N HIS A 108 9.28 20.96 18.24
CA HIS A 108 9.40 21.18 19.69
C HIS A 108 10.05 22.53 20.01
N GLY A 109 11.03 22.96 19.19
CA GLY A 109 11.64 24.28 19.34
C GLY A 109 10.67 25.45 19.15
N GLU A 110 9.60 25.28 18.38
CA GLU A 110 8.52 26.27 18.21
C GLU A 110 7.47 26.21 19.34
N LEU A 111 7.50 25.17 20.21
CA LEU A 111 6.54 24.89 21.28
C LEU A 111 7.21 25.08 22.66
N ALA A 112 7.68 26.31 22.94
CA ALA A 112 8.39 26.63 24.19
C ALA A 112 7.56 26.39 25.45
N GLU A 113 6.24 26.29 25.31
CA GLU A 113 5.30 25.97 26.40
C GLU A 113 5.27 24.49 26.79
N LEU A 114 5.79 23.58 25.95
CA LEU A 114 5.93 22.16 26.29
C LEU A 114 7.14 21.95 27.23
N SER A 115 6.99 21.04 28.19
CA SER A 115 8.11 20.56 29.00
C SER A 115 9.09 19.74 28.15
N PRO A 116 10.34 19.50 28.63
CA PRO A 116 11.21 18.50 28.03
C PRO A 116 10.49 17.15 27.92
N LEU A 117 10.46 16.58 26.72
CA LEU A 117 9.68 15.38 26.42
C LEU A 117 10.40 14.51 25.36
N GLU A 118 9.92 13.29 25.18
CA GLU A 118 10.38 12.43 24.11
C GLU A 118 9.89 12.92 22.75
N ILE A 119 10.77 12.87 21.75
CA ILE A 119 10.42 13.27 20.37
C ILE A 119 10.71 12.15 19.37
N SER A 120 9.90 12.05 18.32
CA SER A 120 10.10 11.14 17.19
C SER A 120 9.83 11.84 15.88
N SER A 121 10.74 11.70 14.91
CA SER A 121 10.58 12.25 13.56
C SER A 121 10.32 11.13 12.56
N SER A 122 9.22 11.22 11.82
CA SER A 122 8.89 10.33 10.69
C SER A 122 9.05 11.09 9.37
N GLN A 123 9.87 10.58 8.47
CA GLN A 123 10.04 11.12 7.13
C GLN A 123 9.46 10.15 6.10
N GLY A 124 8.74 10.67 5.12
CA GLY A 124 8.09 9.91 4.05
C GLY A 124 7.04 10.77 3.39
N VAL A 125 6.23 10.19 2.51
CA VAL A 125 5.15 10.92 1.84
C VAL A 125 3.83 10.74 2.61
N CYS A 126 2.73 10.41 1.96
CA CYS A 126 1.39 10.43 2.57
C CYS A 126 1.25 9.54 3.83
N CYS A 127 1.93 8.38 3.88
CA CYS A 127 1.88 7.47 5.02
C CYS A 127 2.72 7.91 6.24
N ALA A 128 3.61 8.90 6.11
CA ALA A 128 4.46 9.36 7.21
C ALA A 128 3.63 9.86 8.40
N GLY A 129 2.50 10.56 8.15
CA GLY A 129 1.59 10.99 9.21
C GLY A 129 1.00 9.81 9.99
N VAL A 130 0.56 8.75 9.30
CA VAL A 130 0.05 7.54 9.96
C VAL A 130 1.15 6.81 10.72
N THR A 131 2.40 6.86 10.25
CA THR A 131 3.57 6.30 10.95
C THR A 131 3.80 7.03 12.27
N ALA A 132 3.75 8.38 12.27
CA ALA A 132 3.87 9.18 13.49
C ALA A 132 2.74 8.89 14.49
N LEU A 133 1.51 8.78 14.00
CA LEU A 133 0.36 8.39 14.83
C LEU A 133 0.52 6.98 15.41
N LYS A 134 0.96 6.01 14.60
CA LYS A 134 1.18 4.63 15.08
C LYS A 134 2.24 4.56 16.17
N TYR A 135 3.31 5.34 16.05
CA TYR A 135 4.33 5.44 17.10
C TYR A 135 3.72 5.98 18.39
N ALA A 136 3.07 7.16 18.34
CA ALA A 136 2.42 7.78 19.49
C ALA A 136 1.40 6.83 20.16
N ALA A 137 0.52 6.24 19.36
CA ALA A 137 -0.49 5.29 19.82
C ALA A 137 0.14 4.03 20.47
N SER A 138 1.27 3.55 19.95
CA SER A 138 1.96 2.39 20.52
C SER A 138 2.55 2.69 21.88
N GLN A 139 3.15 3.86 22.09
CA GLN A 139 3.71 4.27 23.38
C GLN A 139 2.60 4.43 24.44
N VAL A 140 1.46 5.02 24.06
CA VAL A 140 0.28 5.13 24.93
C VAL A 140 -0.31 3.75 25.23
N LYS A 141 -0.40 2.86 24.25
CA LYS A 141 -0.92 1.49 24.42
C LYS A 141 -0.08 0.64 25.37
N LEU A 142 1.22 0.81 25.34
CA LEU A 142 2.17 0.14 26.24
C LEU A 142 2.14 0.70 27.66
N GLY A 143 1.57 1.90 27.86
CA GLY A 143 1.57 2.59 29.16
C GLY A 143 2.86 3.37 29.45
N GLU A 144 3.78 3.46 28.48
CA GLU A 144 5.02 4.24 28.58
C GLU A 144 4.74 5.76 28.60
N LYS A 145 3.65 6.17 27.93
CA LYS A 145 3.18 7.55 27.83
C LYS A 145 1.69 7.63 28.15
N ARG A 146 1.26 8.70 28.81
CA ARG A 146 -0.16 8.94 29.14
C ARG A 146 -0.84 9.83 28.10
N ALA A 147 -0.11 10.83 27.60
CA ALA A 147 -0.58 11.78 26.62
C ALA A 147 0.51 12.07 25.58
N ALA A 148 0.19 11.86 24.30
CA ALA A 148 1.10 12.06 23.20
C ALA A 148 0.46 12.96 22.13
N ILE A 149 1.27 13.77 21.46
CA ILE A 149 0.87 14.48 20.24
C ILE A 149 1.46 13.75 19.06
N ALA A 150 0.60 13.44 18.07
CA ALA A 150 1.02 13.08 16.73
C ALA A 150 0.68 14.24 15.81
N VAL A 151 1.66 14.78 15.07
CA VAL A 151 1.49 15.93 14.18
C VAL A 151 2.06 15.63 12.80
N ALA A 152 1.34 16.01 11.75
CA ALA A 152 1.78 15.92 10.37
C ALA A 152 1.66 17.29 9.69
N SER A 153 2.69 17.71 8.97
CA SER A 153 2.73 19.02 8.30
C SER A 153 3.48 18.96 6.98
N GLU A 154 2.97 19.68 5.98
CA GLU A 154 3.56 19.76 4.64
C GLU A 154 3.64 21.20 4.15
N LEU A 155 4.79 21.55 3.56
CA LEU A 155 5.05 22.85 2.96
C LEU A 155 5.58 22.71 1.52
N PRO A 156 4.86 22.00 0.62
CA PRO A 156 5.33 21.76 -0.74
C PRO A 156 5.39 23.03 -1.61
N SER A 157 4.57 24.06 -1.33
CA SER A 157 4.57 25.29 -2.13
C SER A 157 5.95 25.93 -2.22
N ARG A 158 6.76 25.85 -1.15
CA ARG A 158 8.13 26.35 -1.11
C ARG A 158 9.03 25.69 -2.15
N LEU A 159 8.79 24.41 -2.50
CA LEU A 159 9.55 23.66 -3.50
C LEU A 159 9.14 24.04 -4.94
N PHE A 160 7.95 24.62 -5.13
CA PHE A 160 7.37 24.88 -6.44
C PHE A 160 7.54 26.32 -6.96
N LYS A 161 8.38 27.12 -6.32
CA LYS A 161 8.77 28.45 -6.82
C LYS A 161 9.39 28.32 -8.20
N HIS A 162 8.99 29.17 -9.14
CA HIS A 162 9.46 29.11 -10.53
C HIS A 162 11.00 29.15 -10.65
N THR A 163 11.66 29.91 -9.76
CA THR A 163 13.12 30.06 -9.75
C THR A 163 13.87 28.75 -9.50
N HIS A 164 13.29 27.80 -8.78
CA HIS A 164 13.91 26.51 -8.56
C HIS A 164 14.00 25.68 -9.86
N PHE A 165 12.98 25.77 -10.71
CA PHE A 165 12.96 25.10 -12.00
C PHE A 165 13.80 25.82 -13.05
N GLU A 166 13.88 27.17 -13.00
CA GLU A 166 14.72 27.97 -13.88
C GLU A 166 16.22 27.70 -13.65
N ALA A 167 16.60 27.06 -12.54
CA ALA A 167 17.97 26.60 -12.31
C ALA A 167 18.34 25.40 -13.21
N GLU A 168 17.38 24.62 -13.69
CA GLU A 168 17.62 23.46 -14.55
C GLU A 168 18.20 23.84 -15.91
N ALA A 169 19.24 23.15 -16.38
CA ALA A 169 19.89 23.40 -17.65
C ALA A 169 18.92 23.30 -18.85
N SER A 170 17.99 22.33 -18.77
CA SER A 170 16.94 22.14 -19.79
C SER A 170 15.98 23.32 -19.88
N VAL A 171 15.59 23.89 -18.75
CA VAL A 171 14.69 25.04 -18.65
C VAL A 171 15.41 26.32 -19.07
N LYS A 172 16.68 26.49 -18.66
CA LYS A 172 17.55 27.59 -19.18
C LYS A 172 17.68 27.55 -20.71
N ALA A 173 17.73 26.35 -21.30
CA ALA A 173 17.75 26.16 -22.76
C ALA A 173 16.37 26.34 -23.43
N GLY A 174 15.34 26.81 -22.69
CA GLY A 174 14.02 27.15 -23.22
C GLY A 174 13.04 25.96 -23.31
N LYS A 175 13.38 24.75 -22.77
CA LYS A 175 12.44 23.67 -22.69
C LYS A 175 11.36 23.96 -21.65
N SER A 176 10.13 23.48 -21.89
CA SER A 176 9.06 23.49 -20.89
C SER A 176 9.34 22.46 -19.79
N LEU A 177 8.75 22.65 -18.61
CA LEU A 177 8.77 21.63 -17.56
C LEU A 177 8.16 20.31 -18.05
N GLY A 178 8.69 19.20 -17.57
CA GLY A 178 8.11 17.89 -17.77
C GLY A 178 6.74 17.75 -17.08
N PHE A 179 5.88 16.88 -17.59
CA PHE A 179 4.57 16.63 -17.00
C PHE A 179 4.69 16.05 -15.58
N ASP A 180 5.72 15.27 -15.31
CA ASP A 180 6.11 14.69 -14.02
C ASP A 180 6.26 15.74 -12.90
N THR A 181 6.84 16.89 -13.24
CA THR A 181 7.02 18.04 -12.34
C THR A 181 5.74 18.86 -12.22
N GLU A 182 5.13 19.19 -13.36
CA GLU A 182 3.89 19.98 -13.42
C GLU A 182 2.73 19.30 -12.68
N PHE A 183 2.68 17.98 -12.71
CA PHE A 183 1.63 17.18 -12.04
C PHE A 183 1.54 17.52 -10.55
N LEU A 184 2.66 17.47 -9.83
CA LEU A 184 2.71 17.77 -8.39
C LEU A 184 2.50 19.25 -8.09
N ARG A 185 3.07 20.14 -8.94
CA ARG A 185 2.99 21.59 -8.79
C ARG A 185 1.55 22.11 -8.73
N TRP A 186 0.65 21.46 -9.49
CA TRP A 186 -0.76 21.85 -9.57
C TRP A 186 -1.69 21.04 -8.68
N MET A 187 -1.16 20.12 -7.86
CA MET A 187 -1.94 19.25 -7.01
C MET A 187 -1.73 19.52 -5.51
N LEU A 188 -0.48 19.77 -5.09
CA LEU A 188 -0.13 19.84 -3.68
C LEU A 188 -0.53 21.17 -3.03
N SER A 189 -0.78 21.12 -1.72
CA SER A 189 -1.22 22.20 -0.85
C SER A 189 -0.45 22.13 0.49
N ASP A 190 -0.26 23.28 1.12
CA ASP A 190 0.35 23.37 2.45
C ASP A 190 -0.72 23.17 3.53
N GLY A 191 -0.32 22.60 4.66
CA GLY A 191 -1.19 22.45 5.81
C GLY A 191 -0.63 21.51 6.88
N ALA A 192 -1.16 21.62 8.08
CA ALA A 192 -0.80 20.79 9.22
C ALA A 192 -2.03 20.31 9.98
N GLY A 193 -1.95 19.12 10.58
CA GLY A 193 -2.93 18.58 11.50
C GLY A 193 -2.25 17.89 12.67
N ALA A 194 -2.88 17.93 13.86
CA ALA A 194 -2.34 17.31 15.07
C ALA A 194 -3.44 16.55 15.81
N PHE A 195 -3.09 15.39 16.36
CA PHE A 195 -3.93 14.56 17.22
C PHE A 195 -3.39 14.53 18.64
N LEU A 196 -4.26 14.76 19.62
CA LEU A 196 -3.99 14.41 21.01
C LEU A 196 -4.40 12.96 21.25
N VAL A 197 -3.45 12.12 21.63
CA VAL A 197 -3.62 10.68 21.84
C VAL A 197 -3.43 10.36 23.33
N GLN A 198 -4.43 9.71 23.94
CA GLN A 198 -4.42 9.37 25.38
C GLN A 198 -4.91 7.94 25.63
N ASN A 199 -4.66 7.41 26.83
CA ASN A 199 -5.06 6.06 27.24
C ASN A 199 -6.51 5.95 27.77
N HIS A 200 -7.23 7.05 27.82
CA HIS A 200 -8.64 7.12 28.24
C HIS A 200 -9.43 8.01 27.27
N PRO A 201 -10.74 7.80 27.12
CA PRO A 201 -11.58 8.67 26.32
C PRO A 201 -11.88 9.99 27.05
N ASN A 202 -12.40 10.98 26.32
CA ASN A 202 -12.88 12.24 26.89
C ASN A 202 -14.01 12.00 27.91
N ALA A 203 -13.98 12.76 28.99
CA ALA A 203 -15.06 12.74 29.99
C ALA A 203 -16.38 13.32 29.44
N SER A 204 -16.33 14.19 28.43
CA SER A 204 -17.48 14.77 27.74
C SER A 204 -17.23 14.87 26.24
N GLY A 205 -18.31 14.78 25.44
CA GLY A 205 -18.19 14.77 23.98
C GLY A 205 -17.82 13.41 23.41
N ILE A 206 -17.15 13.40 22.28
CA ILE A 206 -16.71 12.16 21.59
C ILE A 206 -15.20 12.00 21.64
N SER A 207 -14.76 10.77 21.49
CA SER A 207 -13.36 10.37 21.24
C SER A 207 -13.34 9.39 20.09
N LEU A 208 -12.21 9.29 19.37
CA LEU A 208 -12.00 8.24 18.39
C LEU A 208 -11.05 7.19 18.98
N LYS A 209 -11.58 6.02 19.30
CA LYS A 209 -10.78 4.88 19.74
C LYS A 209 -10.02 4.31 18.55
N ILE A 210 -8.71 4.15 18.67
CA ILE A 210 -7.88 3.48 17.67
C ILE A 210 -8.00 1.97 17.89
N GLU A 211 -8.74 1.28 17.03
CA GLU A 211 -8.86 -0.17 17.11
C GLU A 211 -7.58 -0.85 16.62
N TRP A 212 -7.07 -0.39 15.47
CA TRP A 212 -5.80 -0.84 14.92
C TRP A 212 -5.28 0.11 13.84
N ILE A 213 -3.97 0.06 13.59
CA ILE A 213 -3.26 0.72 12.49
C ILE A 213 -2.37 -0.31 11.81
N GLU A 214 -2.51 -0.44 10.49
CA GLU A 214 -1.69 -1.31 9.64
C GLU A 214 -0.89 -0.48 8.63
N LEU A 215 0.39 -0.79 8.48
CA LEU A 215 1.30 -0.14 7.53
C LEU A 215 2.04 -1.24 6.76
N ILE A 216 1.99 -1.19 5.43
CA ILE A 216 2.60 -2.17 4.55
C ILE A 216 3.47 -1.44 3.54
N SER A 217 4.76 -1.76 3.49
CA SER A 217 5.69 -1.22 2.49
C SER A 217 5.93 -2.24 1.38
N HIS A 218 5.84 -1.78 0.14
CA HIS A 218 6.16 -2.56 -1.06
C HIS A 218 7.46 -2.09 -1.72
N ALA A 219 8.28 -1.30 -1.01
CA ALA A 219 9.52 -0.71 -1.51
C ALA A 219 10.56 -1.73 -1.98
N ASN A 220 10.49 -2.97 -1.49
CA ASN A 220 11.33 -4.09 -1.90
C ASN A 220 11.08 -4.54 -3.35
N ALA A 221 9.85 -4.34 -3.85
CA ALA A 221 9.42 -4.82 -5.18
C ALA A 221 9.29 -3.69 -6.22
N TYR A 222 9.28 -2.42 -5.79
CA TYR A 222 9.01 -1.29 -6.67
C TYR A 222 10.11 -0.22 -6.63
N PRO A 223 10.37 0.48 -7.75
CA PRO A 223 11.26 1.64 -7.79
C PRO A 223 10.63 2.83 -7.07
N VAL A 224 11.36 3.92 -6.91
CA VAL A 224 10.81 5.19 -6.42
C VAL A 224 9.80 5.74 -7.43
N CYS A 225 8.71 6.33 -6.94
CA CYS A 225 7.64 6.85 -7.78
C CYS A 225 7.49 8.37 -7.61
N MET A 226 7.49 8.88 -6.37
CA MET A 226 7.64 10.32 -6.09
C MET A 226 8.99 10.52 -5.42
N TYR A 227 9.81 11.41 -5.96
CA TYR A 227 11.21 11.56 -5.56
C TYR A 227 11.71 12.99 -5.68
N ALA A 228 12.71 13.29 -4.86
CA ALA A 228 13.60 14.45 -4.96
C ALA A 228 14.98 14.03 -4.41
N GLY A 229 16.04 14.69 -4.82
CA GLY A 229 17.41 14.32 -4.45
C GLY A 229 18.06 13.35 -5.44
N THR A 230 17.44 13.13 -6.61
CA THR A 230 17.96 12.33 -7.71
C THR A 230 17.41 12.85 -9.04
N GLU A 231 18.11 12.59 -10.15
CA GLU A 231 17.74 13.06 -11.48
C GLU A 231 16.53 12.30 -12.06
N ASP A 232 16.45 11.00 -11.76
CA ASP A 232 15.41 10.11 -12.27
C ASP A 232 14.94 9.07 -11.23
N ASP A 233 13.95 8.28 -11.59
CA ASP A 233 13.33 7.24 -10.75
C ASP A 233 14.19 5.98 -10.54
N SER A 234 15.34 5.87 -11.22
CA SER A 234 16.31 4.81 -10.93
C SER A 234 16.97 4.99 -9.56
N ALA A 235 17.02 6.23 -9.07
CA ALA A 235 17.64 6.64 -7.81
C ALA A 235 19.10 6.15 -7.63
N GLN A 236 19.83 5.98 -8.75
CA GLN A 236 21.20 5.48 -8.72
C GLN A 236 22.20 6.53 -8.28
N LYS A 237 21.91 7.82 -8.52
CA LYS A 237 22.82 8.93 -8.20
C LYS A 237 22.11 9.91 -7.28
N SER A 238 22.66 10.09 -6.08
CA SER A 238 22.18 11.10 -5.13
C SER A 238 22.60 12.50 -5.56
N TRP A 239 21.81 13.51 -5.22
CA TRP A 239 22.19 14.93 -5.36
C TRP A 239 23.51 15.28 -4.64
N MET A 240 23.91 14.51 -3.64
CA MET A 240 25.17 14.66 -2.91
C MET A 240 26.39 14.14 -3.69
N ASP A 241 26.19 13.30 -4.71
CA ASP A 241 27.24 12.72 -5.55
C ASP A 241 27.63 13.62 -6.73
N TYR A 242 26.96 14.77 -6.90
CA TYR A 242 27.35 15.76 -7.90
C TYR A 242 28.56 16.57 -7.40
N PRO A 243 29.44 17.04 -8.31
CA PRO A 243 30.61 17.84 -7.95
C PRO A 243 30.28 19.12 -7.18
N SER A 244 29.05 19.66 -7.33
CA SER A 244 28.53 20.79 -6.57
C SER A 244 27.00 20.75 -6.51
N TYR A 245 26.41 21.42 -5.52
CA TYR A 245 24.96 21.61 -5.43
C TYR A 245 24.37 22.37 -6.62
N LEU A 246 25.16 23.27 -7.23
CA LEU A 246 24.74 23.96 -8.45
C LEU A 246 24.55 22.97 -9.60
N GLN A 247 25.46 22.04 -9.81
CA GLN A 247 25.35 21.01 -10.85
C GLN A 247 24.19 20.05 -10.56
N ALA A 248 23.93 19.70 -9.31
CA ALA A 248 22.75 18.92 -8.93
C ALA A 248 21.45 19.67 -9.27
N ALA A 249 21.40 21.00 -9.02
CA ALA A 249 20.25 21.83 -9.38
C ALA A 249 20.10 21.98 -10.90
N GLU A 250 21.19 22.13 -11.65
CA GLU A 250 21.20 22.20 -13.12
C GLU A 250 20.74 20.89 -13.78
N ALA A 251 21.04 19.75 -13.17
CA ALA A 251 20.53 18.44 -13.58
C ALA A 251 19.06 18.21 -13.19
N GLY A 252 18.46 19.09 -12.36
CA GLY A 252 17.11 18.95 -11.85
C GLY A 252 16.96 17.95 -10.70
N ALA A 253 18.07 17.48 -10.15
CA ALA A 253 18.08 16.45 -9.09
C ALA A 253 17.47 16.92 -7.76
N ILE A 254 17.39 18.24 -7.52
CA ILE A 254 16.81 18.80 -6.28
C ILE A 254 15.29 18.89 -6.35
N ASN A 255 14.71 19.00 -7.55
CA ASN A 255 13.30 19.27 -7.73
C ASN A 255 12.44 18.04 -7.49
N LEU A 256 11.27 18.24 -6.88
CA LEU A 256 10.30 17.17 -6.62
C LEU A 256 9.63 16.72 -7.93
N ARG A 257 9.61 15.40 -8.16
CA ARG A 257 9.09 14.77 -9.38
C ARG A 257 8.22 13.57 -9.08
N GLN A 258 7.35 13.22 -10.04
CA GLN A 258 6.45 12.07 -9.94
C GLN A 258 6.53 11.22 -11.21
N ASN A 259 6.96 9.97 -11.12
CA ASN A 259 6.78 9.03 -12.21
C ASN A 259 5.30 8.63 -12.33
N ILE A 260 4.57 9.33 -13.19
CA ILE A 260 3.13 9.13 -13.38
C ILE A 260 2.77 7.75 -13.94
N ARG A 261 3.72 7.06 -14.61
CA ARG A 261 3.49 5.72 -15.19
C ARG A 261 3.36 4.64 -14.12
N LEU A 262 3.83 4.92 -12.91
CA LEU A 262 3.78 3.99 -11.78
C LEU A 262 2.56 4.22 -10.88
N LEU A 263 1.78 5.27 -11.11
CA LEU A 263 0.68 5.66 -10.22
C LEU A 263 -0.44 4.63 -10.11
N ASP A 264 -0.70 3.85 -11.17
CA ASP A 264 -1.69 2.78 -11.12
C ASP A 264 -1.36 1.71 -10.05
N ASN A 265 -0.06 1.51 -9.76
CA ASN A 265 0.37 0.58 -8.71
C ASN A 265 -0.04 1.07 -7.31
N VAL A 266 -0.12 2.38 -7.09
CA VAL A 266 -0.56 2.97 -5.80
C VAL A 266 -1.97 2.48 -5.46
N ILE A 267 -2.86 2.51 -6.45
CA ILE A 267 -4.26 2.11 -6.28
C ILE A 267 -4.38 0.59 -6.15
N LYS A 268 -3.73 -0.17 -7.04
CA LYS A 268 -3.77 -1.64 -7.02
C LYS A 268 -3.28 -2.21 -5.69
N LEU A 269 -2.12 -1.76 -5.21
CA LEU A 269 -1.55 -2.20 -3.94
C LEU A 269 -2.41 -1.79 -2.74
N GLY A 270 -3.01 -0.60 -2.82
CA GLY A 270 -3.96 -0.15 -1.81
C GLY A 270 -5.20 -1.04 -1.75
N VAL A 271 -5.80 -1.39 -2.87
CA VAL A 271 -6.96 -2.29 -2.91
C VAL A 271 -6.55 -3.73 -2.53
N GLU A 272 -5.38 -4.21 -2.96
CA GLU A 272 -4.86 -5.53 -2.52
C GLU A 272 -4.77 -5.62 -0.99
N GLY A 273 -4.20 -4.61 -0.35
CA GLY A 273 -4.11 -4.58 1.11
C GLY A 273 -5.47 -4.51 1.79
N TRP A 274 -6.43 -3.78 1.22
CA TRP A 274 -7.82 -3.75 1.66
C TRP A 274 -8.46 -5.14 1.62
N LEU A 275 -8.35 -5.85 0.49
CA LEU A 275 -8.89 -7.20 0.32
C LEU A 275 -8.28 -8.19 1.31
N LYS A 276 -6.98 -8.09 1.57
CA LYS A 276 -6.30 -8.89 2.60
C LYS A 276 -6.82 -8.63 4.01
N LEU A 277 -7.14 -7.38 4.36
CA LEU A 277 -7.74 -7.06 5.66
C LEU A 277 -9.14 -7.65 5.81
N ILE A 278 -9.94 -7.68 4.73
CA ILE A 278 -11.23 -8.36 4.72
C ILE A 278 -11.05 -9.87 4.88
N GLU A 279 -10.12 -10.46 4.13
CA GLU A 279 -9.79 -11.89 4.20
C GLU A 279 -9.35 -12.32 5.61
N LEU A 280 -8.58 -11.48 6.29
CA LEU A 280 -8.15 -11.71 7.68
C LEU A 280 -9.26 -11.46 8.71
N GLY A 281 -10.46 -11.08 8.29
CA GLY A 281 -11.58 -10.78 9.18
C GLY A 281 -11.37 -9.53 10.04
N ARG A 282 -10.42 -8.66 9.68
CA ARG A 282 -10.12 -7.44 10.44
C ARG A 282 -11.09 -6.30 10.15
N VAL A 283 -11.79 -6.36 9.05
CA VAL A 283 -12.77 -5.37 8.61
C VAL A 283 -13.80 -6.03 7.71
N GLN A 284 -15.05 -5.58 7.81
CA GLN A 284 -16.12 -5.91 6.88
C GLN A 284 -16.62 -4.60 6.24
N PRO A 285 -16.81 -4.55 4.91
CA PRO A 285 -17.27 -3.34 4.23
C PRO A 285 -18.57 -2.76 4.80
N ASP A 286 -19.52 -3.62 5.16
CA ASP A 286 -20.82 -3.24 5.70
C ASP A 286 -20.75 -2.60 7.10
N ASP A 287 -19.71 -2.92 7.86
CA ASP A 287 -19.48 -2.37 9.20
C ASP A 287 -18.96 -0.93 9.19
N ILE A 288 -18.60 -0.39 8.01
CA ILE A 288 -18.03 0.93 7.89
C ILE A 288 -19.13 1.97 7.71
N ASP A 289 -19.14 2.95 8.61
CA ASP A 289 -20.03 4.11 8.52
C ASP A 289 -19.41 5.26 7.74
N TRP A 290 -18.08 5.44 7.86
CA TRP A 290 -17.34 6.49 7.18
C TRP A 290 -16.05 5.94 6.57
N LEU A 291 -15.86 6.19 5.27
CA LEU A 291 -14.59 5.91 4.56
C LEU A 291 -13.83 7.22 4.31
N LEU A 292 -12.63 7.34 4.85
CA LEU A 292 -11.69 8.42 4.58
C LEU A 292 -10.55 7.86 3.74
N CYS A 293 -10.64 8.03 2.42
CA CYS A 293 -9.61 7.58 1.49
C CYS A 293 -8.80 8.78 0.99
N HIS A 294 -7.49 8.78 1.28
CA HIS A 294 -6.57 9.77 0.72
C HIS A 294 -6.19 9.40 -0.72
N TYR A 295 -7.10 9.58 -1.67
CA TYR A 295 -6.83 9.28 -3.09
C TYR A 295 -6.07 10.39 -3.84
N SER A 296 -5.60 11.43 -3.16
CA SER A 296 -4.71 12.51 -3.64
C SER A 296 -5.18 13.28 -4.89
N SER A 297 -6.00 12.71 -5.76
CA SER A 297 -6.55 13.27 -7.00
C SER A 297 -7.90 12.62 -7.30
N HIS A 298 -8.88 13.39 -7.77
CA HIS A 298 -10.19 12.86 -8.17
C HIS A 298 -10.09 11.75 -9.24
N PHE A 299 -9.07 11.84 -10.09
CA PHE A 299 -8.79 10.81 -11.10
C PHE A 299 -8.67 9.39 -10.49
N PHE A 300 -8.04 9.27 -9.34
CA PHE A 300 -7.84 7.96 -8.70
C PHE A 300 -9.10 7.42 -8.01
N ARG A 301 -10.04 8.32 -7.64
CA ARG A 301 -11.29 7.89 -6.99
C ARG A 301 -12.08 6.93 -7.86
N GLY A 302 -12.21 7.22 -9.17
CA GLY A 302 -12.91 6.34 -10.11
C GLY A 302 -12.26 4.96 -10.24
N GLN A 303 -10.92 4.90 -10.27
CA GLN A 303 -10.20 3.64 -10.32
C GLN A 303 -10.38 2.81 -9.04
N ILE A 304 -10.41 3.46 -7.85
CA ILE A 304 -10.67 2.75 -6.59
C ILE A 304 -12.09 2.19 -6.59
N VAL A 305 -13.10 2.98 -6.96
CA VAL A 305 -14.49 2.53 -7.08
C VAL A 305 -14.60 1.31 -7.99
N GLU A 306 -14.06 1.39 -9.20
CA GLU A 306 -14.09 0.30 -10.18
C GLU A 306 -13.46 -1.01 -9.64
N LEU A 307 -12.31 -0.90 -8.96
CA LEU A 307 -11.64 -2.08 -8.39
C LEU A 307 -12.41 -2.66 -7.20
N LEU A 308 -12.99 -1.83 -6.34
CA LEU A 308 -13.80 -2.29 -5.21
C LEU A 308 -15.12 -2.94 -5.67
N GLU A 309 -15.75 -2.40 -6.71
CA GLU A 309 -16.94 -2.99 -7.34
C GLU A 309 -16.61 -4.36 -7.96
N LYS A 310 -15.54 -4.44 -8.76
CA LYS A 310 -15.08 -5.70 -9.37
C LYS A 310 -14.73 -6.76 -8.32
N ALA A 311 -14.23 -6.34 -7.16
CA ALA A 311 -13.90 -7.24 -6.05
C ALA A 311 -15.12 -7.57 -5.15
N GLY A 312 -16.30 -7.01 -5.41
CA GLY A 312 -17.50 -7.24 -4.61
C GLY A 312 -17.41 -6.72 -3.17
N CYS A 313 -16.60 -5.69 -2.92
CA CYS A 313 -16.38 -5.13 -1.59
C CYS A 313 -16.50 -3.59 -1.57
N MET A 314 -17.38 -3.06 -2.41
CA MET A 314 -17.61 -1.62 -2.52
C MET A 314 -18.28 -1.09 -1.25
N ILE A 315 -17.72 0.02 -0.71
CA ILE A 315 -18.36 0.81 0.33
C ILE A 315 -19.18 1.89 -0.38
N PRO A 316 -20.49 2.03 -0.05
CA PRO A 316 -21.35 3.03 -0.67
C PRO A 316 -20.75 4.43 -0.68
N GLU A 317 -20.86 5.14 -1.81
CA GLU A 317 -20.17 6.41 -2.01
C GLU A 317 -20.67 7.54 -1.09
N ASP A 318 -21.88 7.45 -0.57
CA ASP A 318 -22.46 8.36 0.43
C ASP A 318 -21.78 8.26 1.81
N LYS A 319 -21.05 7.15 2.07
CA LYS A 319 -20.21 6.97 3.25
C LYS A 319 -18.78 7.54 3.06
N TRP A 320 -18.43 8.04 1.87
CA TRP A 320 -17.10 8.56 1.58
C TRP A 320 -16.98 10.02 1.97
N PHE A 321 -16.08 10.33 2.90
CA PHE A 321 -15.74 11.70 3.28
C PHE A 321 -14.44 12.14 2.60
N THR A 322 -14.42 13.36 2.06
CA THR A 322 -13.22 14.00 1.51
C THR A 322 -13.31 15.51 1.58
N ASN A 323 -12.18 16.15 1.80
CA ASN A 323 -12.02 17.61 1.70
C ASN A 323 -10.99 18.02 0.63
N LEU A 324 -10.57 17.07 -0.23
CA LEU A 324 -9.58 17.27 -1.28
C LEU A 324 -9.87 18.50 -2.16
N TYR A 325 -11.14 18.70 -2.51
CA TYR A 325 -11.52 19.75 -3.46
C TYR A 325 -11.34 21.17 -2.92
N THR A 326 -11.42 21.35 -1.60
CA THR A 326 -11.37 22.64 -0.91
C THR A 326 -10.10 22.85 -0.08
N ARG A 327 -9.36 21.80 0.24
CA ARG A 327 -8.10 21.88 1.01
C ARG A 327 -6.87 21.58 0.15
N GLY A 328 -7.08 20.93 -1.00
CA GLY A 328 -6.01 20.39 -1.82
C GLY A 328 -5.39 19.14 -1.24
N ASN A 329 -4.33 18.65 -1.89
CA ASN A 329 -3.57 17.50 -1.39
C ASN A 329 -2.45 18.00 -0.46
N THR A 330 -2.62 17.82 0.83
CA THR A 330 -1.67 18.21 1.88
C THR A 330 -0.75 17.04 2.30
N GLY A 331 -0.49 16.08 1.41
CA GLY A 331 0.46 14.99 1.63
C GLY A 331 0.17 14.20 2.90
N CYS A 332 1.17 14.07 3.81
CA CYS A 332 1.03 13.31 5.05
C CYS A 332 0.03 13.94 6.05
N ALA A 333 -0.28 15.22 5.92
CA ALA A 333 -1.28 15.90 6.75
C ALA A 333 -2.73 15.69 6.27
N SER A 334 -2.95 15.16 5.05
CA SER A 334 -4.28 15.04 4.46
C SER A 334 -5.26 14.25 5.34
N ILE A 335 -4.85 13.09 5.84
CA ILE A 335 -5.73 12.25 6.68
C ILE A 335 -6.05 12.93 8.02
N TYR A 336 -5.13 13.74 8.55
CA TYR A 336 -5.35 14.51 9.76
C TYR A 336 -6.40 15.60 9.55
N LEU A 337 -6.29 16.35 8.45
CA LEU A 337 -7.25 17.40 8.11
C LEU A 337 -8.63 16.84 7.73
N MET A 338 -8.68 15.65 7.11
CA MET A 338 -9.95 14.96 6.85
C MET A 338 -10.64 14.53 8.16
N LEU A 339 -9.88 13.94 9.08
CA LEU A 339 -10.40 13.54 10.40
C LEU A 339 -10.77 14.76 11.24
N GLU A 340 -10.01 15.86 11.19
CA GLU A 340 -10.31 17.08 11.90
C GLU A 340 -11.69 17.64 11.47
N GLU A 341 -11.91 17.75 10.16
CA GLU A 341 -13.14 18.30 9.62
C GLU A 341 -14.36 17.40 9.91
N LEU A 342 -14.19 16.07 9.81
CA LEU A 342 -15.24 15.11 10.18
C LEU A 342 -15.51 15.11 11.69
N PHE A 343 -14.47 15.15 12.53
CA PHE A 343 -14.59 15.16 14.01
C PHE A 343 -15.39 16.36 14.52
N HIS A 344 -15.15 17.53 13.93
CA HIS A 344 -15.83 18.78 14.32
C HIS A 344 -17.12 19.06 13.53
N SER A 345 -17.51 18.17 12.58
CA SER A 345 -18.72 18.37 11.76
C SER A 345 -20.04 18.20 12.51
N GLY A 346 -20.03 17.55 13.68
CA GLY A 346 -21.24 17.14 14.40
C GLY A 346 -21.95 15.92 13.79
N ASN A 347 -21.43 15.31 12.74
CA ASN A 347 -22.05 14.16 12.07
C ASN A 347 -21.72 12.81 12.71
N LEU A 348 -20.66 12.75 13.53
CA LEU A 348 -20.24 11.50 14.17
C LEU A 348 -21.15 11.13 15.33
N GLN A 349 -21.56 9.86 15.38
CA GLN A 349 -22.37 9.28 16.43
C GLN A 349 -21.59 8.17 17.16
N PRO A 350 -21.74 8.02 18.48
CA PRO A 350 -21.16 6.90 19.23
C PRO A 350 -21.52 5.55 18.62
N GLY A 351 -20.55 4.64 18.57
CA GLY A 351 -20.68 3.32 17.96
C GLY A 351 -20.30 3.25 16.48
N GLN A 352 -20.26 4.37 15.77
CA GLN A 352 -19.85 4.40 14.36
C GLN A 352 -18.39 4.02 14.16
N LYS A 353 -18.10 3.39 13.03
CA LYS A 353 -16.76 2.98 12.59
C LYS A 353 -16.28 3.84 11.43
N ILE A 354 -15.06 4.36 11.57
CA ILE A 354 -14.38 5.16 10.56
C ILE A 354 -13.21 4.34 10.03
N PHE A 355 -13.19 4.06 8.75
CA PHE A 355 -12.07 3.41 8.10
C PHE A 355 -11.25 4.42 7.31
N CYS A 356 -9.96 4.51 7.64
CA CYS A 356 -9.01 5.38 6.96
C CYS A 356 -8.11 4.54 6.05
N PHE A 357 -7.98 4.97 4.80
CA PHE A 357 -7.16 4.33 3.78
C PHE A 357 -6.24 5.36 3.13
N VAL A 358 -4.92 5.16 3.28
CA VAL A 358 -3.88 6.09 2.80
C VAL A 358 -2.90 5.34 1.91
N PRO A 359 -3.12 5.29 0.58
CA PRO A 359 -2.12 4.83 -0.37
C PRO A 359 -1.06 5.91 -0.60
N GLU A 360 0.19 5.52 -0.75
CA GLU A 360 1.33 6.43 -0.90
C GLU A 360 2.10 6.21 -2.20
N SER A 361 2.44 7.29 -2.88
CA SER A 361 3.19 7.28 -4.13
C SER A 361 4.70 7.49 -3.98
N GLY A 362 5.26 7.56 -2.78
CA GLY A 362 6.71 7.68 -2.59
C GLY A 362 7.46 6.46 -3.11
N ARG A 363 7.28 5.35 -2.45
CA ARG A 363 7.75 4.03 -2.87
C ARG A 363 6.77 2.93 -2.44
N PHE A 364 5.48 3.21 -2.62
CA PHE A 364 4.36 2.28 -2.43
C PHE A 364 4.23 1.72 -1.02
N THR A 365 4.10 2.61 -0.03
CA THR A 365 3.58 2.26 1.29
C THR A 365 2.07 2.43 1.29
N THR A 366 1.35 1.54 1.96
CA THR A 366 -0.08 1.66 2.21
C THR A 366 -0.35 1.68 3.70
N ALA A 367 -1.26 2.53 4.14
CA ALA A 367 -1.69 2.59 5.53
C ALA A 367 -3.21 2.44 5.64
N TYR A 368 -3.63 1.69 6.64
CA TYR A 368 -5.03 1.46 6.98
C TYR A 368 -5.22 1.68 8.48
N MET A 369 -6.34 2.25 8.84
CA MET A 369 -6.67 2.50 10.24
C MET A 369 -8.17 2.33 10.47
N MET A 370 -8.53 1.63 11.53
CA MET A 370 -9.91 1.53 11.99
C MET A 370 -10.06 2.31 13.29
N LEU A 371 -11.04 3.21 13.30
CA LEU A 371 -11.42 3.99 14.46
C LEU A 371 -12.87 3.70 14.81
N SER A 372 -13.21 3.75 16.11
CA SER A 372 -14.59 3.70 16.61
C SER A 372 -14.90 4.99 17.35
N VAL A 373 -16.07 5.55 17.10
CA VAL A 373 -16.54 6.74 17.82
C VAL A 373 -17.07 6.31 19.19
N VAL A 374 -16.52 6.90 20.26
CA VAL A 374 -16.90 6.62 21.66
C VAL A 374 -17.51 7.86 22.28
N GLY A 375 -18.69 7.73 22.87
CA GLY A 375 -19.38 8.80 23.60
C GLY A 375 -19.07 8.79 25.10
N SER A 376 -19.43 9.88 25.79
CA SER A 376 -19.19 10.08 27.23
C SER A 376 -19.82 9.02 28.14
N GLN A 377 -20.97 8.45 27.80
CA GLN A 377 -21.61 7.39 28.61
C GLN A 377 -20.85 6.05 28.58
N GLU A 378 -20.29 5.69 27.43
CA GLU A 378 -19.40 4.51 27.31
C GLU A 378 -18.04 4.75 27.98
N ALA A 379 -17.59 6.02 28.01
CA ALA A 379 -16.37 6.44 28.68
C ALA A 379 -16.45 6.21 30.21
N GLU A 380 -17.59 6.52 30.80
CA GLU A 380 -17.81 6.40 32.25
C GLU A 380 -17.85 4.92 32.71
N GLY A 381 -18.54 4.05 31.95
CA GLY A 381 -18.55 2.60 32.19
C GLY A 381 -17.16 1.97 32.11
N ARG A 382 -16.38 2.31 31.08
CA ARG A 382 -15.00 1.78 30.90
C ARG A 382 -14.00 2.36 31.90
N ARG A 383 -14.20 3.60 32.36
CA ARG A 383 -13.38 4.19 33.40
C ARG A 383 -13.60 3.50 34.75
N GLN A 384 -14.85 3.17 35.10
CA GLN A 384 -15.18 2.39 36.29
C GLN A 384 -14.62 0.95 36.23
N GLU A 385 -14.64 0.31 35.06
CA GLU A 385 -14.00 -1.01 34.86
C GLU A 385 -12.47 -0.95 34.98
N ALA A 386 -11.84 0.11 34.44
CA ALA A 386 -10.39 0.29 34.54
C ALA A 386 -9.94 0.62 35.97
N GLU A 387 -10.66 1.50 36.67
CA GLU A 387 -10.40 1.83 38.08
C GLU A 387 -10.63 0.61 38.98
N ALA A 388 -11.65 -0.22 38.73
CA ALA A 388 -11.87 -1.46 39.43
C ALA A 388 -10.76 -2.49 39.20
N LYS A 389 -10.20 -2.54 38.00
CA LYS A 389 -9.08 -3.43 37.66
C LYS A 389 -7.77 -2.97 38.29
N GLU A 390 -7.46 -1.67 38.28
CA GLU A 390 -6.30 -1.12 38.97
C GLU A 390 -6.41 -1.29 40.49
N ALA A 391 -7.59 -1.14 41.08
CA ALA A 391 -7.82 -1.41 42.49
C ALA A 391 -7.58 -2.89 42.84
N GLY A 392 -8.07 -3.81 41.97
CA GLY A 392 -7.83 -5.26 42.15
C GLY A 392 -6.36 -5.67 41.99
N GLU A 393 -5.63 -5.05 41.08
CA GLU A 393 -4.17 -5.26 40.91
C GLU A 393 -3.38 -4.67 42.10
N ALA A 394 -3.81 -3.54 42.66
CA ALA A 394 -3.21 -2.93 43.86
C ALA A 394 -3.44 -3.78 45.11
N GLU A 395 -4.67 -4.33 45.29
CA GLU A 395 -4.98 -5.26 46.39
C GLU A 395 -4.17 -6.58 46.26
N GLY A 396 -4.05 -7.12 45.02
CA GLY A 396 -3.22 -8.28 44.74
C GLY A 396 -1.73 -8.06 45.06
N ALA A 397 -1.19 -6.89 44.73
CA ALA A 397 0.18 -6.52 45.02
C ALA A 397 0.42 -6.30 46.53
N GLU A 398 -0.59 -5.81 47.26
CA GLU A 398 -0.54 -5.68 48.69
C GLU A 398 -0.62 -7.04 49.41
N LEU A 399 -1.45 -7.94 48.92
CA LEU A 399 -1.53 -9.33 49.38
C LEU A 399 -0.20 -10.07 49.20
N ILE A 400 0.47 -9.90 48.08
CA ILE A 400 1.79 -10.48 47.79
C ILE A 400 2.84 -9.89 48.76
N ARG A 401 2.83 -8.57 48.99
CA ARG A 401 3.72 -7.92 49.95
C ARG A 401 3.49 -8.41 51.39
N ASN A 402 2.25 -8.63 51.77
CA ASN A 402 1.90 -9.17 53.09
C ASN A 402 2.30 -10.66 53.22
N LEU A 403 2.17 -11.48 52.20
CA LEU A 403 2.69 -12.84 52.16
C LEU A 403 4.22 -12.90 52.25
N GLN A 404 4.92 -11.98 51.56
CA GLN A 404 6.37 -11.87 51.64
C GLN A 404 6.84 -11.45 53.04
N ARG A 405 6.13 -10.51 53.72
CA ARG A 405 6.39 -10.12 55.11
C ARG A 405 6.11 -11.24 56.06
N PHE A 406 5.06 -12.05 55.87
CA PHE A 406 4.75 -13.22 56.68
C PHE A 406 5.83 -14.31 56.56
N ASN A 407 6.31 -14.57 55.32
CA ASN A 407 7.41 -15.51 55.08
C ASN A 407 8.74 -15.04 55.69
N ALA A 408 9.04 -13.75 55.66
CA ALA A 408 10.24 -13.15 56.30
C ALA A 408 10.16 -13.29 57.83
N SER A 409 8.98 -13.08 58.42
CA SER A 409 8.76 -13.27 59.87
C SER A 409 8.84 -14.74 60.28
N ALA A 410 8.39 -15.67 59.46
CA ALA A 410 8.51 -17.12 59.70
C ALA A 410 9.97 -17.60 59.60
N GLN A 411 10.78 -17.01 58.72
CA GLN A 411 12.22 -17.31 58.64
C GLN A 411 13.03 -16.74 59.81
N SER A 412 12.62 -15.61 60.42
CA SER A 412 13.27 -15.05 61.63
C SER A 412 12.96 -15.84 62.90
N LEU A 413 11.84 -16.58 62.97
CA LEU A 413 11.50 -17.43 64.08
C LEU A 413 12.23 -18.80 64.04
N ASN A 414 12.75 -19.22 62.91
CA ASN A 414 13.49 -20.45 62.73
C ASN A 414 15.02 -20.33 62.92
N GLN A 415 15.54 -19.11 63.19
CA GLN A 415 16.97 -18.89 63.41
C GLN A 415 17.42 -18.87 64.88
N ASN A 416 16.52 -19.20 65.85
CA ASN A 416 16.85 -19.18 67.28
C ASN A 416 16.84 -20.57 67.95
N SER A 417 17.28 -21.61 67.27
CA SER A 417 17.59 -22.90 67.91
C SER A 417 18.81 -23.57 67.28
N SER A 418 19.98 -23.33 67.85
CA SER A 418 21.15 -24.22 67.75
C SER A 418 21.38 -24.82 69.20
N PRO A 419 22.18 -25.90 69.43
CA PRO A 419 23.20 -26.47 68.59
C PRO A 419 23.30 -28.04 68.66
N GLN A 420 24.02 -28.67 67.82
CA GLN A 420 25.16 -29.58 68.04
C GLN A 420 25.45 -30.48 66.83
N SER A 421 26.67 -30.39 66.37
CA SER A 421 27.33 -31.36 65.47
C SER A 421 27.71 -32.65 66.23
N PRO A 422 28.20 -33.76 65.60
CA PRO A 422 29.23 -33.77 64.57
C PRO A 422 29.10 -34.89 63.47
N THR A 423 29.67 -34.59 62.33
CA THR A 423 30.51 -35.34 61.35
C THR A 423 30.51 -36.90 61.32
N PRO A 424 31.02 -37.56 60.25
CA PRO A 424 31.28 -37.18 58.84
C PRO A 424 31.00 -38.29 57.78
N MET A 425 31.38 -37.93 56.55
CA MET A 425 31.82 -38.85 55.43
C MET A 425 30.74 -39.43 54.49
N LEU A 426 30.76 -39.12 53.24
CA LEU A 426 31.50 -39.67 52.11
C LEU A 426 31.10 -38.98 50.82
N GLN A 427 32.04 -38.38 50.16
CA GLN A 427 32.10 -38.31 48.70
C GLN A 427 32.65 -39.66 48.18
N PRO A 428 32.51 -40.03 46.95
CA PRO A 428 33.10 -39.40 45.78
C PRO A 428 32.20 -39.55 44.52
N SER A 429 32.44 -39.00 43.45
CA SER A 429 33.50 -38.69 42.53
C SER A 429 32.95 -38.65 41.13
N ASN A 430 33.38 -37.63 40.47
CA ASN A 430 34.00 -37.58 39.12
C ASN A 430 33.28 -38.21 37.92
N ASP A 431 33.14 -37.40 36.99
CA ASP A 431 33.88 -37.11 35.73
C ASP A 431 33.11 -37.55 34.50
N LEU A 432 32.93 -36.60 33.63
CA LEU A 432 33.52 -36.63 32.30
C LEU A 432 33.13 -35.41 31.48
N THR A 433 34.06 -34.49 31.48
CA THR A 433 34.32 -33.55 30.38
C THR A 433 34.69 -34.32 29.10
N GLN A 434 34.24 -33.87 27.96
CA GLN A 434 35.10 -33.66 26.79
C GLN A 434 34.32 -33.00 25.63
N ASN A 435 34.63 -31.79 25.38
CA ASN A 435 35.12 -31.18 24.13
C ASN A 435 34.88 -31.95 22.82
N LEU A 436 34.27 -31.22 21.91
CA LEU A 436 34.76 -31.20 20.53
C LEU A 436 34.32 -29.88 19.87
N GLU A 437 35.28 -28.94 19.83
CA GLU A 437 35.32 -27.93 18.76
C GLU A 437 35.57 -28.64 17.43
N LEU A 438 34.95 -28.15 16.38
CA LEU A 438 35.58 -28.00 15.09
C LEU A 438 34.76 -27.09 14.17
N SER A 439 35.34 -25.97 13.92
CA SER A 439 35.34 -25.11 12.73
C SER A 439 34.71 -25.65 11.45
N GLY A 440 33.97 -24.74 10.73
CA GLY A 440 33.60 -24.98 9.34
C GLY A 440 32.68 -23.91 8.75
N ASN A 441 33.25 -22.78 8.39
CA ASN A 441 33.00 -21.90 7.24
C ASN A 441 31.56 -21.74 6.69
N ALA A 442 31.10 -20.51 6.78
CA ALA A 442 30.72 -19.61 5.68
C ALA A 442 30.33 -20.30 4.36
N ALA A 443 29.05 -20.36 4.11
CA ALA A 443 28.34 -20.18 2.84
C ALA A 443 26.90 -20.66 3.04
N GLN A 444 25.98 -19.74 3.10
CA GLN A 444 24.57 -19.93 2.74
C GLN A 444 23.67 -18.89 3.48
N ASN A 445 23.74 -17.65 3.02
CA ASN A 445 22.65 -16.71 3.23
C ASN A 445 22.23 -16.15 1.88
N ALA A 446 21.58 -17.00 1.11
CA ALA A 446 20.81 -16.62 -0.06
C ALA A 446 19.66 -17.63 -0.22
N THR A 447 18.67 -17.55 0.66
CA THR A 447 17.39 -18.18 0.39
C THR A 447 16.34 -17.64 1.37
N GLN A 448 15.18 -17.35 0.80
CA GLN A 448 13.90 -17.24 1.49
C GLN A 448 13.52 -15.85 2.03
N ASN A 449 13.10 -14.99 1.11
CA ASN A 449 11.93 -14.16 1.32
C ASN A 449 10.89 -14.46 0.23
N SER A 450 10.51 -15.73 0.10
CA SER A 450 9.21 -16.09 -0.43
C SER A 450 8.22 -15.89 0.70
N LEU A 451 7.37 -14.87 0.58
CA LEU A 451 6.15 -14.81 1.38
C LEU A 451 5.47 -16.18 1.29
N PRO A 452 5.01 -16.78 2.42
CA PRO A 452 4.30 -18.03 2.36
C PRO A 452 3.12 -17.87 1.41
N LEU A 453 3.00 -18.81 0.47
CA LEU A 453 1.75 -19.01 -0.28
C LEU A 453 0.60 -18.97 0.73
N PRO A 454 -0.53 -18.32 0.42
CA PRO A 454 -1.69 -18.38 1.28
C PRO A 454 -1.96 -19.85 1.59
N THR A 455 -1.98 -20.16 2.88
CA THR A 455 -2.30 -21.50 3.35
C THR A 455 -3.66 -21.90 2.76
N PRO A 456 -3.93 -23.19 2.49
CA PRO A 456 -5.17 -23.65 1.86
C PRO A 456 -6.45 -23.40 2.67
N HIS A 457 -6.45 -22.49 3.60
CA HIS A 457 -7.55 -22.12 4.47
C HIS A 457 -7.81 -20.60 4.38
N SER A 458 -8.15 -20.11 3.17
CA SER A 458 -8.86 -18.83 3.09
C SER A 458 -10.16 -18.96 3.91
N PRO A 459 -10.51 -17.97 4.75
CA PRO A 459 -11.73 -18.04 5.53
C PRO A 459 -12.93 -18.28 4.60
N LEU A 460 -13.78 -19.21 5.00
CA LEU A 460 -15.04 -19.50 4.32
C LEU A 460 -15.89 -18.23 4.24
N PRO A 461 -16.75 -18.08 3.22
CA PRO A 461 -17.70 -16.98 3.17
C PRO A 461 -18.52 -16.97 4.47
N THR A 462 -18.78 -15.79 5.00
CA THR A 462 -19.70 -15.67 6.13
C THR A 462 -21.10 -16.13 5.72
N PRO A 463 -21.97 -16.58 6.63
CA PRO A 463 -23.33 -17.04 6.26
C PRO A 463 -24.16 -16.00 5.50
N GLU A 464 -23.80 -14.73 5.55
CA GLU A 464 -24.49 -13.61 4.91
C GLU A 464 -23.84 -13.16 3.60
N GLU A 465 -22.61 -13.61 3.29
CA GLU A 465 -21.89 -13.20 2.09
C GLU A 465 -22.35 -13.99 0.85
N PRO A 466 -22.79 -13.29 -0.24
CA PRO A 466 -23.09 -13.95 -1.51
C PRO A 466 -21.85 -14.70 -2.05
N ILE A 467 -22.04 -15.94 -2.52
CA ILE A 467 -20.95 -16.79 -3.05
C ILE A 467 -20.23 -16.08 -4.22
N SER A 468 -20.96 -15.32 -5.04
CA SER A 468 -20.39 -14.53 -6.12
C SER A 468 -19.44 -13.44 -5.63
N ALA A 469 -19.77 -12.75 -4.55
CA ALA A 469 -18.91 -11.72 -3.93
C ALA A 469 -17.64 -12.36 -3.37
N TYR A 470 -17.77 -13.48 -2.65
CA TYR A 470 -16.63 -14.27 -2.18
C TYR A 470 -15.70 -14.69 -3.33
N LEU A 471 -16.26 -15.28 -4.40
CA LEU A 471 -15.47 -15.76 -5.54
C LEU A 471 -14.74 -14.61 -6.24
N LEU A 472 -15.42 -13.49 -6.52
CA LEU A 472 -14.82 -12.31 -7.14
C LEU A 472 -13.67 -11.75 -6.32
N ARG A 473 -13.87 -11.60 -5.01
CA ARG A 473 -12.83 -11.12 -4.09
C ARG A 473 -11.60 -12.04 -4.10
N GLN A 474 -11.81 -13.36 -4.01
CA GLN A 474 -10.70 -14.32 -4.01
C GLN A 474 -9.95 -14.33 -5.35
N LEU A 475 -10.66 -14.28 -6.48
CA LEU A 475 -10.03 -14.17 -7.80
C LEU A 475 -9.26 -12.86 -7.98
N ALA A 476 -9.80 -11.74 -7.46
CA ALA A 476 -9.09 -10.46 -7.47
C ALA A 476 -7.78 -10.52 -6.68
N LEU A 477 -7.76 -11.17 -5.52
CA LEU A 477 -6.54 -11.38 -4.72
C LEU A 477 -5.50 -12.21 -5.50
N VAL A 478 -5.92 -13.33 -6.09
CA VAL A 478 -5.03 -14.16 -6.93
C VAL A 478 -4.46 -13.37 -8.09
N TRP A 479 -5.28 -12.56 -8.76
CA TRP A 479 -4.84 -11.72 -9.87
C TRP A 479 -3.83 -10.66 -9.45
N LEU A 480 -4.09 -9.93 -8.37
CA LEU A 480 -3.20 -8.88 -7.87
C LEU A 480 -1.83 -9.45 -7.45
N GLU A 481 -1.83 -10.63 -6.81
CA GLU A 481 -0.60 -11.34 -6.47
C GLU A 481 0.16 -11.79 -7.74
N PHE A 482 -0.53 -12.38 -8.70
CA PHE A 482 0.04 -12.79 -9.97
C PHE A 482 0.63 -11.61 -10.76
N GLU A 483 -0.10 -10.51 -10.89
CA GLU A 483 0.37 -9.29 -11.58
C GLU A 483 1.62 -8.68 -10.89
N ARG A 484 1.68 -8.75 -9.57
CA ARG A 484 2.87 -8.31 -8.82
C ARG A 484 4.08 -9.22 -9.10
N GLU A 485 3.89 -10.53 -9.00
CA GLU A 485 4.97 -11.50 -9.18
C GLU A 485 5.50 -11.56 -10.61
N ILE A 486 4.63 -11.46 -11.61
CA ILE A 486 5.03 -11.49 -13.03
C ILE A 486 5.99 -10.33 -13.38
N ARG A 487 5.86 -9.17 -12.72
CA ARG A 487 6.77 -8.03 -12.88
C ARG A 487 8.19 -8.33 -12.41
N SER A 488 8.38 -9.29 -11.50
CA SER A 488 9.68 -9.71 -10.97
C SER A 488 10.38 -10.76 -11.84
N VAL A 489 9.64 -11.39 -12.75
CA VAL A 489 10.15 -12.40 -13.68
C VAL A 489 11.27 -11.82 -14.56
N PRO A 490 12.42 -12.51 -14.75
CA PRO A 490 13.60 -11.96 -15.42
C PRO A 490 13.30 -11.37 -16.80
N ILE A 491 12.56 -12.08 -17.66
CA ILE A 491 12.25 -11.64 -19.03
C ILE A 491 11.35 -10.38 -19.03
N VAL A 492 10.36 -10.33 -18.13
CA VAL A 492 9.45 -9.19 -17.98
C VAL A 492 10.19 -7.98 -17.39
N ARG A 493 11.11 -8.21 -16.46
CA ARG A 493 11.95 -7.17 -15.87
C ARG A 493 12.88 -6.54 -16.89
N LYS A 494 13.51 -7.34 -17.80
CA LYS A 494 14.28 -6.82 -18.94
C LYS A 494 13.44 -5.91 -19.83
N LEU A 495 12.19 -6.32 -20.11
CA LEU A 495 11.25 -5.55 -20.91
C LEU A 495 10.95 -4.17 -20.27
N HIS A 496 10.65 -4.15 -18.97
CA HIS A 496 10.37 -2.90 -18.26
C HIS A 496 11.58 -1.96 -18.19
N ARG A 497 12.79 -2.50 -18.08
CA ARG A 497 14.03 -1.72 -18.05
C ARG A 497 14.51 -1.22 -19.43
N GLY A 498 13.88 -1.68 -20.52
CA GLY A 498 14.33 -1.36 -21.87
C GLY A 498 15.60 -2.11 -22.29
N GLU A 499 15.94 -3.16 -21.57
CA GLU A 499 17.10 -4.07 -21.85
C GLU A 499 16.69 -5.26 -22.72
N PHE A 500 15.44 -5.31 -23.15
CA PHE A 500 14.84 -6.39 -23.92
C PHE A 500 15.38 -6.40 -25.37
N THR A 501 15.78 -7.56 -25.85
CA THR A 501 16.38 -7.74 -27.18
C THR A 501 15.45 -8.49 -28.14
N VAL A 502 15.78 -8.54 -29.45
CA VAL A 502 15.06 -9.35 -30.44
C VAL A 502 15.16 -10.84 -30.09
N ASP A 503 16.30 -11.30 -29.52
CA ASP A 503 16.45 -12.68 -29.10
C ASP A 503 15.59 -13.02 -27.88
N ASP A 504 15.44 -12.08 -26.93
CA ASP A 504 14.50 -12.22 -25.80
C ASP A 504 13.05 -12.34 -26.33
N TYR A 505 12.69 -11.54 -27.32
CA TYR A 505 11.35 -11.62 -27.93
C TYR A 505 11.15 -12.94 -28.65
N LYS A 506 12.12 -13.42 -29.43
CA LYS A 506 12.08 -14.73 -30.05
C LYS A 506 11.95 -15.86 -29.02
N ALA A 507 12.69 -15.79 -27.92
CA ALA A 507 12.61 -16.77 -26.84
C ALA A 507 11.21 -16.78 -26.19
N MET A 508 10.63 -15.62 -25.97
CA MET A 508 9.26 -15.47 -25.44
C MET A 508 8.22 -16.10 -26.39
N LEU A 509 8.27 -15.80 -27.70
CA LEU A 509 7.34 -16.35 -28.67
C LEU A 509 7.47 -17.88 -28.80
N ARG A 510 8.69 -18.42 -28.82
CA ARG A 510 8.93 -19.88 -28.82
C ARG A 510 8.37 -20.56 -27.59
N ASN A 511 8.48 -19.94 -26.42
CA ASN A 511 7.96 -20.50 -25.18
C ASN A 511 6.44 -20.49 -25.11
N LEU A 512 5.78 -19.43 -25.64
CA LEU A 512 4.32 -19.31 -25.63
C LEU A 512 3.64 -20.20 -26.66
N ARG A 513 4.26 -20.43 -27.82
CA ARG A 513 3.62 -21.13 -28.95
C ARG A 513 3.06 -22.52 -28.62
N PRO A 514 3.79 -23.43 -27.94
CA PRO A 514 3.24 -24.75 -27.59
C PRO A 514 1.97 -24.64 -26.73
N GLN A 515 1.92 -23.71 -25.80
CA GLN A 515 0.75 -23.47 -24.95
C GLN A 515 -0.45 -22.94 -25.75
N VAL A 516 -0.23 -21.99 -26.66
CA VAL A 516 -1.29 -21.43 -27.52
C VAL A 516 -1.87 -22.50 -28.44
N VAL A 517 -1.04 -23.38 -29.01
CA VAL A 517 -1.52 -24.54 -29.80
C VAL A 517 -2.41 -25.49 -28.99
N GLU A 518 -2.12 -25.62 -27.69
CA GLU A 518 -2.91 -26.49 -26.81
C GLU A 518 -4.15 -25.81 -26.24
N GLY A 519 -4.25 -24.47 -26.30
CA GLY A 519 -5.36 -23.70 -25.78
C GLY A 519 -6.72 -24.24 -26.20
N ALA A 520 -7.00 -24.21 -27.49
CA ALA A 520 -8.25 -24.74 -28.04
C ALA A 520 -8.50 -26.22 -27.71
N ARG A 521 -7.43 -27.03 -27.58
CA ARG A 521 -7.54 -28.47 -27.32
C ARG A 521 -8.04 -28.78 -25.92
N TRP A 522 -7.48 -28.13 -24.89
CA TRP A 522 -7.93 -28.39 -23.52
C TRP A 522 -9.30 -27.74 -23.26
N ILE A 523 -9.62 -26.58 -23.91
CA ILE A 523 -10.94 -25.96 -23.82
C ILE A 523 -12.01 -26.88 -24.42
N ALA A 524 -11.77 -27.43 -25.61
CA ALA A 524 -12.67 -28.38 -26.26
C ALA A 524 -12.83 -29.68 -25.43
N ARG A 525 -11.75 -30.17 -24.82
CA ARG A 525 -11.81 -31.34 -23.94
C ARG A 525 -12.67 -31.05 -22.69
N ALA A 526 -12.52 -29.89 -22.09
CA ALA A 526 -13.36 -29.46 -20.99
C ALA A 526 -14.83 -29.38 -21.38
N ALA A 527 -15.12 -28.75 -22.56
CA ALA A 527 -16.47 -28.65 -23.09
C ALA A 527 -17.15 -30.03 -23.23
N SER A 528 -16.39 -31.06 -23.68
CA SER A 528 -16.93 -32.42 -23.82
C SER A 528 -17.34 -33.08 -22.53
N ASN A 529 -16.76 -32.66 -21.39
CA ASN A 529 -16.99 -33.20 -20.04
C ASN A 529 -17.94 -32.36 -19.18
N MET A 530 -18.38 -31.17 -19.66
CA MET A 530 -19.30 -30.32 -18.93
C MET A 530 -20.73 -30.79 -19.01
N THR A 531 -21.43 -30.76 -17.87
CA THR A 531 -22.85 -31.15 -17.76
C THR A 531 -23.79 -29.97 -18.05
N ASP A 532 -23.47 -28.76 -17.65
CA ASP A 532 -24.25 -27.57 -17.90
C ASP A 532 -24.16 -27.13 -19.38
N PHE A 533 -25.31 -26.96 -20.05
CA PHE A 533 -25.36 -26.65 -21.48
C PHE A 533 -24.89 -25.21 -21.80
N ARG A 534 -25.12 -24.25 -20.94
CA ARG A 534 -24.69 -22.85 -21.17
C ARG A 534 -23.18 -22.76 -21.06
N LEU A 535 -22.64 -23.34 -19.98
CA LEU A 535 -21.19 -23.40 -19.76
C LEU A 535 -20.50 -24.14 -20.91
N ARG A 536 -21.05 -25.29 -21.33
CA ARG A 536 -20.55 -26.06 -22.50
C ARG A 536 -20.52 -25.21 -23.78
N SER A 537 -21.60 -24.47 -24.06
CA SER A 537 -21.67 -23.60 -25.24
C SER A 537 -20.63 -22.48 -25.20
N THR A 538 -20.41 -21.89 -24.05
CA THR A 538 -19.37 -20.89 -23.84
C THR A 538 -17.98 -21.45 -24.15
N PHE A 539 -17.66 -22.65 -23.63
CA PHE A 539 -16.35 -23.28 -23.88
C PHE A 539 -16.18 -23.71 -25.36
N ILE A 540 -17.24 -24.17 -26.04
CA ILE A 540 -17.18 -24.49 -27.48
C ILE A 540 -16.87 -23.23 -28.29
N GLY A 541 -17.57 -22.12 -28.04
CA GLY A 541 -17.30 -20.84 -28.70
C GLY A 541 -15.89 -20.35 -28.46
N HIS A 542 -15.42 -20.40 -27.23
CA HIS A 542 -14.06 -20.00 -26.86
C HIS A 542 -13.01 -20.90 -27.56
N ALA A 543 -13.18 -22.22 -27.61
CA ALA A 543 -12.27 -23.10 -28.32
C ALA A 543 -12.24 -22.81 -29.85
N GLN A 544 -13.34 -22.34 -30.41
CA GLN A 544 -13.42 -21.93 -31.83
C GLN A 544 -12.67 -20.61 -32.05
N ASP A 545 -12.74 -19.67 -31.13
CA ASP A 545 -12.03 -18.39 -31.20
C ASP A 545 -10.51 -18.60 -31.14
N GLU A 546 -10.03 -19.43 -30.22
CA GLU A 546 -8.60 -19.63 -29.90
C GLU A 546 -7.84 -20.56 -30.89
N HIS A 547 -8.52 -21.35 -31.70
CA HIS A 547 -7.92 -22.52 -32.35
C HIS A 547 -6.88 -22.21 -33.44
N ARG A 548 -6.74 -20.95 -33.89
CA ARG A 548 -5.80 -20.50 -34.91
C ARG A 548 -4.81 -19.44 -34.45
N ASP A 549 -4.86 -19.02 -33.19
CA ASP A 549 -4.07 -17.88 -32.69
C ASP A 549 -2.56 -18.14 -32.72
N TYR A 550 -2.14 -19.39 -32.65
CA TYR A 550 -0.74 -19.77 -32.86
C TYR A 550 -0.16 -19.29 -34.22
N GLN A 551 -1.01 -19.12 -35.27
CA GLN A 551 -0.55 -18.64 -36.58
C GLN A 551 -0.07 -17.20 -36.55
N MET A 552 -0.71 -16.34 -35.73
CA MET A 552 -0.27 -14.97 -35.52
C MET A 552 1.10 -14.95 -34.82
N LEU A 553 1.27 -15.80 -33.84
CA LEU A 553 2.51 -15.93 -33.08
C LEU A 553 3.66 -16.42 -33.97
N GLU A 554 3.45 -17.44 -34.81
CA GLU A 554 4.37 -17.92 -35.83
C GLU A 554 4.73 -16.82 -36.84
N SER A 555 3.74 -16.06 -37.31
CA SER A 555 3.95 -14.91 -38.20
C SER A 555 4.80 -13.83 -37.57
N ASN A 556 4.53 -13.47 -36.28
CA ASN A 556 5.35 -12.52 -35.55
C ASN A 556 6.80 -12.99 -35.46
N TYR A 557 7.04 -14.28 -35.16
CA TYR A 557 8.38 -14.86 -35.05
C TYR A 557 9.16 -14.77 -36.37
N VAL A 558 8.53 -15.14 -37.48
CA VAL A 558 9.15 -15.08 -38.80
C VAL A 558 9.43 -13.64 -39.23
N SER A 559 8.52 -12.71 -38.93
CA SER A 559 8.65 -11.29 -39.29
C SER A 559 9.81 -10.57 -38.61
N ILE A 560 10.32 -11.10 -37.50
CA ILE A 560 11.49 -10.60 -36.77
C ILE A 560 12.77 -11.40 -37.10
N GLY A 561 12.77 -12.19 -38.16
CA GLY A 561 13.92 -12.94 -38.66
C GLY A 561 14.16 -14.28 -37.94
N GLY A 562 13.11 -14.93 -37.43
CA GLY A 562 13.15 -16.31 -36.98
C GLY A 562 12.77 -17.29 -38.12
N ALA A 563 13.22 -18.56 -38.06
CA ALA A 563 12.78 -19.59 -38.99
C ALA A 563 11.51 -20.30 -38.47
N LEU A 564 10.56 -20.54 -39.35
CA LEU A 564 9.28 -21.20 -38.97
C LEU A 564 9.52 -22.56 -38.31
N GLU A 565 10.50 -23.34 -38.76
CA GLU A 565 10.82 -24.65 -38.21
C GLU A 565 11.30 -24.55 -36.75
N GLU A 566 12.02 -23.48 -36.38
CA GLU A 566 12.49 -23.27 -35.00
C GLU A 566 11.34 -23.11 -34.02
N ILE A 567 10.35 -22.31 -34.36
CA ILE A 567 9.23 -22.06 -33.46
C ILE A 567 8.23 -23.22 -33.46
N VAL A 568 8.02 -23.89 -34.62
CA VAL A 568 7.13 -25.07 -34.72
C VAL A 568 7.66 -26.24 -33.90
N ASN A 569 8.96 -26.45 -33.89
CA ASN A 569 9.64 -27.53 -33.17
C ASN A 569 10.13 -27.10 -31.78
N ALA A 570 9.71 -25.93 -31.28
CA ALA A 570 10.09 -25.47 -29.96
C ALA A 570 9.59 -26.41 -28.86
N GLU A 571 10.48 -26.86 -28.01
CA GLU A 571 10.16 -27.68 -26.85
C GLU A 571 9.63 -26.83 -25.71
N LYS A 572 8.74 -27.41 -24.90
CA LYS A 572 8.26 -26.80 -23.67
C LYS A 572 9.38 -26.80 -22.63
N ASN A 573 9.47 -25.72 -21.84
CA ASN A 573 10.23 -25.74 -20.61
C ASN A 573 9.46 -26.44 -19.48
N ILE A 574 10.07 -26.62 -18.31
CA ILE A 574 9.46 -27.35 -17.19
C ILE A 574 8.15 -26.70 -16.75
N GLY A 575 8.13 -25.34 -16.66
CA GLY A 575 6.94 -24.58 -16.30
C GLY A 575 5.80 -24.77 -17.31
N SER A 576 6.10 -24.73 -18.61
CA SER A 576 5.14 -24.98 -19.71
C SER A 576 4.60 -26.41 -19.67
N GLU A 577 5.45 -27.42 -19.45
CA GLU A 577 5.03 -28.82 -19.30
C GLU A 577 4.10 -28.99 -18.09
N ALA A 578 4.48 -28.45 -16.93
CA ALA A 578 3.68 -28.54 -15.71
C ALA A 578 2.32 -27.85 -15.86
N LEU A 579 2.30 -26.66 -16.47
CA LEU A 579 1.07 -25.91 -16.74
C LEU A 579 0.13 -26.68 -17.66
N SER A 580 0.67 -27.19 -18.76
CA SER A 580 -0.06 -28.00 -19.73
C SER A 580 -0.64 -29.27 -19.07
N ALA A 581 0.17 -30.04 -18.37
CA ALA A 581 -0.26 -31.23 -17.68
C ALA A 581 -1.37 -30.96 -16.66
N PHE A 582 -1.25 -29.89 -15.89
CA PHE A 582 -2.25 -29.45 -14.92
C PHE A 582 -3.59 -29.12 -15.61
N ILE A 583 -3.56 -28.26 -16.63
CA ILE A 583 -4.79 -27.81 -17.32
C ILE A 583 -5.47 -28.99 -18.01
N PHE A 584 -4.74 -29.85 -18.72
CA PHE A 584 -5.32 -31.06 -19.35
C PHE A 584 -5.88 -32.05 -18.32
N HIS A 585 -5.24 -32.20 -17.17
CA HIS A 585 -5.77 -33.01 -16.07
C HIS A 585 -7.12 -32.45 -15.60
N GLN A 586 -7.20 -31.13 -15.32
CA GLN A 586 -8.44 -30.49 -14.91
C GLN A 586 -9.52 -30.61 -15.98
N ALA A 587 -9.20 -30.37 -17.27
CA ALA A 587 -10.11 -30.48 -18.40
C ALA A 587 -10.68 -31.89 -18.58
N SER A 588 -9.98 -32.92 -18.10
CA SER A 588 -10.36 -34.33 -18.22
C SER A 588 -11.24 -34.85 -17.08
N ARG A 589 -11.47 -34.03 -16.04
CA ARG A 589 -12.34 -34.40 -14.92
C ARG A 589 -13.80 -34.35 -15.31
N GLU A 590 -14.65 -35.02 -14.53
CA GLU A 590 -16.09 -34.90 -14.65
C GLU A 590 -16.52 -33.47 -14.28
N ASN A 591 -17.30 -32.82 -15.14
CA ASN A 591 -17.81 -31.47 -14.99
C ASN A 591 -16.73 -30.45 -14.55
N PRO A 592 -15.75 -30.13 -15.43
CA PRO A 592 -14.52 -29.40 -15.07
C PRO A 592 -14.74 -27.89 -14.94
N VAL A 593 -15.72 -27.45 -14.14
CA VAL A 593 -16.03 -26.03 -13.89
C VAL A 593 -14.86 -25.28 -13.24
N ASP A 594 -13.95 -25.97 -12.60
CA ASP A 594 -12.74 -25.42 -11.96
C ASP A 594 -11.85 -24.66 -12.96
N LEU A 595 -11.89 -25.06 -14.26
CA LEU A 595 -11.12 -24.41 -15.33
C LEU A 595 -11.48 -22.94 -15.55
N LEU A 596 -12.63 -22.47 -15.03
CA LEU A 596 -12.93 -21.04 -14.96
C LEU A 596 -11.83 -20.26 -14.25
N GLY A 597 -11.16 -20.87 -13.26
CA GLY A 597 -9.99 -20.27 -12.60
C GLY A 597 -8.76 -20.15 -13.51
N SER A 598 -8.48 -21.17 -14.36
CA SER A 598 -7.39 -21.07 -15.34
C SER A 598 -7.67 -20.03 -16.40
N MET A 599 -8.91 -20.00 -16.92
CA MET A 599 -9.34 -19.00 -17.91
C MET A 599 -9.22 -17.60 -17.35
N PHE A 600 -9.65 -17.37 -16.11
CA PHE A 600 -9.53 -16.06 -15.47
C PHE A 600 -8.08 -15.52 -15.44
N ILE A 601 -7.09 -16.36 -15.20
CA ILE A 601 -5.67 -15.95 -15.18
C ILE A 601 -5.15 -15.73 -16.62
N ILE A 602 -5.46 -16.63 -17.56
CA ILE A 602 -4.94 -16.56 -18.94
C ILE A 602 -5.54 -15.37 -19.69
N GLU A 603 -6.88 -15.24 -19.66
CA GLU A 603 -7.59 -14.13 -20.29
C GLU A 603 -7.27 -12.79 -19.63
N GLY A 604 -7.14 -12.80 -18.29
CA GLY A 604 -6.72 -11.63 -17.51
C GLY A 604 -5.34 -11.13 -17.94
N LEU A 605 -4.40 -12.02 -18.27
CA LEU A 605 -3.06 -11.67 -18.76
C LEU A 605 -3.15 -11.02 -20.14
N GLY A 606 -3.90 -11.61 -21.06
CA GLY A 606 -4.14 -11.04 -22.38
C GLY A 606 -4.73 -9.64 -22.30
N ASN A 607 -5.83 -9.49 -21.58
CA ASN A 607 -6.55 -8.22 -21.47
C ASN A 607 -5.71 -7.12 -20.75
N ASN A 608 -5.05 -7.43 -19.64
CA ASN A 608 -4.44 -6.40 -18.80
C ASN A 608 -2.95 -6.13 -19.10
N LEU A 609 -2.19 -7.13 -19.59
CA LEU A 609 -0.74 -7.02 -19.72
C LEU A 609 -0.22 -7.14 -21.17
N ALA A 610 -0.85 -7.94 -22.03
CA ALA A 610 -0.33 -8.21 -23.38
C ALA A 610 -0.19 -6.94 -24.21
N GLY A 611 -1.17 -6.04 -24.19
CA GLY A 611 -1.11 -4.76 -24.90
C GLY A 611 -0.01 -3.83 -24.41
N GLN A 612 0.22 -3.80 -23.09
CA GLN A 612 1.31 -3.02 -22.50
C GLN A 612 2.69 -3.58 -22.93
N TRP A 613 2.80 -4.92 -22.97
CA TRP A 613 4.02 -5.58 -23.43
C TRP A 613 4.24 -5.34 -24.93
N ALA A 614 3.20 -5.46 -25.76
CA ALA A 614 3.28 -5.15 -27.19
C ALA A 614 3.83 -3.76 -27.45
N ALA A 615 3.22 -2.73 -26.82
CA ALA A 615 3.66 -1.35 -26.96
C ALA A 615 5.11 -1.14 -26.46
N LYS A 616 5.49 -1.79 -25.36
CA LYS A 616 6.85 -1.67 -24.82
C LYS A 616 7.88 -2.37 -25.70
N ILE A 617 7.57 -3.56 -26.26
CA ILE A 617 8.40 -4.29 -27.21
C ILE A 617 8.61 -3.46 -28.48
N GLN A 618 7.52 -2.91 -29.05
CA GLN A 618 7.59 -2.04 -30.21
C GLN A 618 8.51 -0.83 -29.96
N GLN A 619 8.32 -0.15 -28.84
CA GLN A 619 9.12 1.01 -28.48
C GLN A 619 10.62 0.66 -28.32
N THR A 620 10.92 -0.50 -27.68
CA THR A 620 12.28 -0.90 -27.36
C THR A 620 13.03 -1.41 -28.59
N LEU A 621 12.35 -2.19 -29.46
CA LEU A 621 12.97 -2.86 -30.60
C LEU A 621 12.74 -2.16 -31.94
N GLY A 622 11.92 -1.10 -31.99
CA GLY A 622 11.57 -0.40 -33.24
C GLY A 622 10.68 -1.22 -34.17
N LEU A 623 9.83 -2.10 -33.64
CA LEU A 623 8.99 -3.01 -34.41
C LEU A 623 7.68 -2.34 -34.87
N LYS A 624 7.08 -2.91 -35.94
CA LYS A 624 5.76 -2.49 -36.46
C LYS A 624 4.63 -3.27 -35.78
N ASP A 625 3.38 -2.78 -35.93
CA ASP A 625 2.18 -3.41 -35.35
C ASP A 625 2.02 -4.88 -35.76
N GLU A 626 2.30 -5.19 -37.04
CA GLU A 626 2.18 -6.56 -37.53
C GLU A 626 3.16 -7.53 -36.86
N GLN A 627 4.26 -7.03 -36.29
CA GLN A 627 5.32 -7.84 -35.66
C GLN A 627 5.03 -8.18 -34.20
N VAL A 628 4.02 -7.53 -33.59
CA VAL A 628 3.54 -7.78 -32.24
C VAL A 628 2.03 -8.05 -32.21
N SER A 629 1.45 -8.39 -33.36
CA SER A 629 0.00 -8.53 -33.56
C SER A 629 -0.63 -9.58 -32.64
N PHE A 630 0.07 -10.65 -32.28
CA PHE A 630 -0.42 -11.65 -31.33
C PHE A 630 -0.77 -11.04 -29.96
N LEU A 631 0.15 -10.30 -29.38
CA LEU A 631 -0.08 -9.63 -28.08
C LEU A 631 -1.13 -8.52 -28.17
N GLY A 632 -1.16 -7.78 -29.30
CA GLY A 632 -2.15 -6.74 -29.54
C GLY A 632 -3.57 -7.27 -29.71
N TYR A 633 -3.73 -8.41 -30.38
CA TYR A 633 -5.01 -9.06 -30.60
C TYR A 633 -5.66 -9.54 -29.31
N HIS A 634 -4.91 -10.22 -28.45
CA HIS A 634 -5.42 -10.69 -27.16
C HIS A 634 -5.81 -9.54 -26.24
N SER A 635 -5.07 -8.42 -26.25
CA SER A 635 -5.47 -7.24 -25.50
C SER A 635 -6.82 -6.64 -25.91
N ALA A 636 -7.24 -6.82 -27.16
CA ALA A 636 -8.49 -6.25 -27.68
C ALA A 636 -9.70 -7.18 -27.52
N ASN A 637 -9.50 -8.50 -27.47
CA ASN A 637 -10.59 -9.49 -27.53
C ASN A 637 -10.91 -10.16 -26.19
N ASP A 638 -9.96 -10.23 -25.26
CA ASP A 638 -10.11 -10.96 -23.99
C ASP A 638 -11.10 -10.29 -23.02
N GLU A 639 -11.43 -9.00 -23.21
CA GLU A 639 -12.48 -8.32 -22.44
C GLU A 639 -13.86 -8.98 -22.61
N ALA A 640 -14.18 -9.42 -23.84
CA ALA A 640 -15.45 -10.12 -24.13
C ALA A 640 -15.50 -11.50 -23.47
N HIS A 641 -14.36 -12.19 -23.35
CA HIS A 641 -14.26 -13.49 -22.68
C HIS A 641 -14.41 -13.37 -21.17
N LEU A 642 -13.79 -12.36 -20.55
CA LEU A 642 -13.97 -12.06 -19.12
C LEU A 642 -15.42 -11.64 -18.79
N GLY A 643 -16.09 -10.92 -19.70
CA GLY A 643 -17.52 -10.58 -19.56
C GLY A 643 -18.42 -11.82 -19.46
N LYS A 644 -18.19 -12.83 -20.31
CA LYS A 644 -18.90 -14.11 -20.25
C LYS A 644 -18.63 -14.88 -18.95
N LEU A 645 -17.42 -14.78 -18.41
CA LEU A 645 -17.07 -15.38 -17.11
C LEU A 645 -17.87 -14.76 -15.97
N ASN A 646 -18.05 -13.44 -15.97
CA ASN A 646 -18.84 -12.74 -14.94
C ASN A 646 -20.32 -13.17 -14.92
N GLU A 647 -20.90 -13.53 -16.07
CA GLU A 647 -22.26 -14.08 -16.14
C GLU A 647 -22.37 -15.46 -15.44
N LEU A 648 -21.30 -16.26 -15.50
CA LEU A 648 -21.26 -17.62 -14.93
C LEU A 648 -21.07 -17.62 -13.40
N ILE A 649 -20.52 -16.57 -12.84
CA ILE A 649 -20.30 -16.43 -11.38
C ILE A 649 -21.61 -16.43 -10.59
N ASN A 650 -22.70 -15.94 -11.19
CA ASN A 650 -24.01 -15.88 -10.58
C ASN A 650 -24.92 -17.07 -10.94
N ALA A 651 -24.36 -18.15 -11.50
CA ALA A 651 -25.14 -19.31 -11.91
C ALA A 651 -25.66 -20.10 -10.68
N GLU A 652 -26.86 -20.68 -10.81
CA GLU A 652 -27.51 -21.46 -9.73
C GLU A 652 -26.68 -22.66 -9.24
N TRP A 653 -25.80 -23.19 -10.08
CA TRP A 653 -24.90 -24.30 -9.72
C TRP A 653 -23.66 -23.88 -8.92
N MET A 654 -23.40 -22.57 -8.75
CA MET A 654 -22.26 -22.07 -8.01
C MET A 654 -22.44 -22.31 -6.52
N THR A 655 -21.63 -23.18 -5.95
CA THR A 655 -21.57 -23.44 -4.52
C THR A 655 -20.26 -22.95 -3.92
N THR A 656 -20.20 -22.80 -2.61
CA THR A 656 -18.95 -22.46 -1.90
C THR A 656 -17.80 -23.41 -2.25
N GLU A 657 -18.07 -24.69 -2.34
CA GLU A 657 -17.05 -25.69 -2.71
C GLU A 657 -16.56 -25.50 -4.14
N ILE A 658 -17.45 -25.24 -5.09
CA ILE A 658 -17.09 -24.96 -6.49
C ILE A 658 -16.27 -23.65 -6.56
N ALA A 659 -16.69 -22.60 -5.87
CA ALA A 659 -15.97 -21.34 -5.82
C ALA A 659 -14.52 -21.53 -5.28
N GLN A 660 -14.34 -22.27 -4.20
CA GLN A 660 -13.02 -22.61 -3.66
C GLN A 660 -12.15 -23.39 -4.66
N ARG A 661 -12.72 -24.33 -5.38
CA ARG A 661 -12.01 -25.11 -6.41
C ARG A 661 -11.58 -24.23 -7.58
N ILE A 662 -12.43 -23.27 -8.02
CA ILE A 662 -12.09 -22.28 -9.03
C ILE A 662 -10.92 -21.41 -8.57
N VAL A 663 -10.98 -20.88 -7.35
CA VAL A 663 -9.89 -20.08 -6.74
C VAL A 663 -8.59 -20.89 -6.69
N LYS A 664 -8.66 -22.14 -6.21
CA LYS A 664 -7.47 -23.02 -6.15
C LYS A 664 -6.88 -23.26 -7.53
N THR A 665 -7.71 -23.46 -8.54
CA THR A 665 -7.26 -23.65 -9.93
C THR A 665 -6.61 -22.38 -10.48
N ALA A 666 -7.17 -21.19 -10.17
CA ALA A 666 -6.55 -19.91 -10.52
C ALA A 666 -5.16 -19.75 -9.87
N GLN A 667 -5.02 -20.04 -8.57
CA GLN A 667 -3.74 -19.98 -7.85
C GLN A 667 -2.68 -20.89 -8.49
N VAL A 668 -3.04 -22.13 -8.78
CA VAL A 668 -2.11 -23.10 -9.40
C VAL A 668 -1.71 -22.64 -10.81
N THR A 669 -2.68 -22.18 -11.61
CA THR A 669 -2.42 -21.68 -12.97
C THR A 669 -1.49 -20.46 -12.94
N ALA A 670 -1.75 -19.49 -12.08
CA ALA A 670 -0.91 -18.32 -11.89
C ALA A 670 0.53 -18.71 -11.55
N ARG A 671 0.72 -19.62 -10.60
CA ARG A 671 2.05 -20.06 -10.17
C ARG A 671 2.82 -20.81 -11.26
N LEU A 672 2.15 -21.68 -11.98
CA LEU A 672 2.77 -22.43 -13.10
C LEU A 672 3.07 -21.54 -14.30
N TYR A 673 2.24 -20.52 -14.55
CA TYR A 673 2.50 -19.52 -15.59
C TYR A 673 3.73 -18.67 -15.26
N LEU A 674 3.91 -18.28 -14.00
CA LEU A 674 5.12 -17.59 -13.54
C LEU A 674 6.36 -18.45 -13.77
N LEU A 675 6.31 -19.73 -13.35
CA LEU A 675 7.41 -20.68 -13.57
C LEU A 675 7.76 -20.81 -15.05
N GLN A 676 6.78 -20.89 -15.95
CA GLN A 676 7.00 -20.91 -17.40
C GLN A 676 7.78 -19.70 -17.89
N LEU A 677 7.45 -18.51 -17.42
CA LEU A 677 8.12 -17.27 -17.83
C LEU A 677 9.49 -17.09 -17.16
N GLU A 678 9.68 -17.57 -15.93
CA GLU A 678 10.97 -17.52 -15.19
C GLU A 678 12.06 -18.31 -15.88
N GLU A 679 11.68 -19.36 -16.61
CA GLU A 679 12.61 -20.25 -17.32
C GLU A 679 12.94 -19.79 -18.75
N ILE A 680 12.40 -18.68 -19.23
CA ILE A 680 12.79 -18.06 -20.50
C ILE A 680 14.18 -17.43 -20.33
N ARG A 681 15.16 -17.96 -21.06
CA ARG A 681 16.55 -17.54 -21.05
C ARG A 681 16.97 -16.91 -22.36
#